data_9d76bf72d66bf23ae0bcabe8dd28e3e6
#
_entry.id   9d76bf72d66bf23ae0bcabe8dd28e3e6
#
_cell.length_a   1.000
_cell.length_b   1.000
_cell.length_c   1.000
_cell.angle_alpha   90.00
_cell.angle_beta   90.00
_cell.angle_gamma   90.00
#
_symmetry.space_group_name_H-M   'P 1'
#
loop_
_entity.id
_entity.type
_entity.pdbx_description
1 polymer ?
#
loop_
_entity_poly.entity_id
_entity_poly.type
_entity_poly.pdbx_seq_one_letter_code
_entity_poly.pdbx_strand_id
1 'polypeptide(L)'
;MKKLFIVLIALMATNGVAQERKVNKAGKEYTNLAFIDAQELYLRIVKNGYSSPEILAKLGDTYYFNDDLQESYNWYSQLFEKYSDNIKPEYYFRYAQSLKSVRRYDEADVLMAKFNTFKGYDSRADNYSKQPDYLQIIDFQSGRFEVENAREINSFTADFGPSFYDDQNQVVFATARDTGSFIKRVHEWNEQAFLQLYTSDADSDGKLDNARNLSSALNTKWHESTPGFTTDGETVYFTRNNSEKGRLRQDVDGLTKLKIFKSTRKGNSWTNAVEVSFNSDEYSTAHPALTPDGKKLFFVSDMPGSIGYDPEEEFTRSDIWVADVALDGTLSEPRNVESINTNGRESFPFVSKNNVLYFASTGHQGLGGLDVFASTINADGSMSEVINIGKPVNTPYDDFSFIVDDDTNLGYFSSNRPGGKGDDDIYRFKQMEQLRNMCEILLTGTVTDAQTDEPLEGALVSIMDSNNNQIDQITTRANGKYVFKLECDKQYFVRAAKEDYTPDEELFTTPATSDFIDIPLELSNSKIPVLECDDLAKILDIEQIYFDFDKSNIRSDAAAELAKIQAFLELYPQTKIEIRSHTDSRANDAYNDALSERRAQSTRSWLIDKGIDANRITAKGYGERQLVNRCSNGVSCTPAEHQLNRRSEFIVSGLENYTDCE
;
A
#
# COMPACT_ATOMS: atom_id res chain seq x y z
N MET A 1 -58.61 29.01 21.55
CA MET A 1 -57.18 28.66 21.75
C MET A 1 -56.95 27.21 22.24
N LYS A 2 -57.57 26.72 23.33
CA LYS A 2 -57.34 25.33 23.79
C LYS A 2 -57.68 24.22 22.79
N LYS A 3 -58.76 24.33 22.01
CA LYS A 3 -59.11 23.35 20.94
C LYS A 3 -58.15 23.33 19.78
N LEU A 4 -57.57 24.50 19.40
CA LEU A 4 -56.55 24.58 18.35
C LEU A 4 -55.21 23.97 18.78
N PHE A 5 -54.86 24.12 20.07
CA PHE A 5 -53.66 23.51 20.65
C PHE A 5 -53.74 21.97 20.76
N ILE A 6 -54.93 21.43 21.04
CA ILE A 6 -55.17 19.97 21.09
C ILE A 6 -55.10 19.37 19.69
N VAL A 7 -55.64 20.05 18.70
CA VAL A 7 -55.56 19.60 17.27
C VAL A 7 -54.08 19.64 16.77
N LEU A 8 -53.33 20.67 17.18
CA LEU A 8 -51.92 20.77 16.81
C LEU A 8 -51.07 19.64 17.47
N ILE A 9 -51.33 19.34 18.73
CA ILE A 9 -50.68 18.24 19.46
C ILE A 9 -51.08 16.88 18.89
N ALA A 10 -52.34 16.69 18.50
CA ALA A 10 -52.79 15.47 17.85
C ALA A 10 -52.20 15.28 16.48
N LEU A 11 -52.06 16.36 15.68
CA LEU A 11 -51.37 16.34 14.38
C LEU A 11 -49.85 16.09 14.51
N MET A 12 -49.19 16.61 15.53
CA MET A 12 -47.78 16.31 15.81
C MET A 12 -47.61 14.86 16.27
N ALA A 13 -48.49 14.33 17.12
CA ALA A 13 -48.43 12.94 17.56
C ALA A 13 -48.71 11.96 16.42
N THR A 14 -49.65 12.24 15.52
CA THR A 14 -49.93 11.38 14.33
C THR A 14 -48.80 11.43 13.29
N ASN A 15 -48.14 12.59 13.15
CA ASN A 15 -46.95 12.67 12.29
C ASN A 15 -45.77 11.91 12.88
N GLY A 16 -45.56 11.95 14.21
CA GLY A 16 -44.48 11.16 14.84
C GLY A 16 -44.66 9.67 14.66
N VAL A 17 -45.87 9.13 14.91
CA VAL A 17 -46.15 7.69 14.72
C VAL A 17 -46.09 7.27 13.25
N ALA A 18 -46.48 8.13 12.32
CA ALA A 18 -46.36 7.84 10.87
C ALA A 18 -44.92 7.82 10.40
N GLN A 19 -44.07 8.67 10.98
CA GLN A 19 -42.63 8.71 10.68
C GLN A 19 -41.89 7.48 11.23
N GLU A 20 -42.19 7.13 12.49
CA GLU A 20 -41.61 5.94 13.13
C GLU A 20 -41.91 4.65 12.32
N ARG A 21 -43.14 4.49 11.83
CA ARG A 21 -43.49 3.37 10.95
C ARG A 21 -42.68 3.34 9.65
N LYS A 22 -42.35 4.50 9.08
CA LYS A 22 -41.52 4.57 7.87
C LYS A 22 -40.07 4.22 8.18
N VAL A 23 -39.52 4.70 9.30
CA VAL A 23 -38.17 4.33 9.76
C VAL A 23 -38.06 2.84 10.01
N ASN A 24 -39.03 2.24 10.72
CA ASN A 24 -39.07 0.80 10.96
C ASN A 24 -39.17 0.00 9.64
N LYS A 25 -39.93 0.49 8.65
CA LYS A 25 -39.98 -0.15 7.33
C LYS A 25 -38.62 -0.07 6.63
N ALA A 26 -38.00 1.12 6.58
CA ALA A 26 -36.69 1.28 5.99
C ALA A 26 -35.62 0.42 6.69
N GLY A 27 -35.67 0.34 8.01
CA GLY A 27 -34.80 -0.53 8.80
C GLY A 27 -34.98 -2.01 8.46
N LYS A 28 -36.22 -2.46 8.20
CA LYS A 28 -36.48 -3.84 7.78
C LYS A 28 -35.89 -4.14 6.40
N GLU A 29 -36.11 -3.25 5.40
CA GLU A 29 -35.50 -3.45 4.07
C GLU A 29 -33.97 -3.46 4.16
N TYR A 30 -33.36 -2.60 5.00
CA TYR A 30 -31.94 -2.58 5.27
C TYR A 30 -31.43 -3.92 5.85
N THR A 31 -32.10 -4.46 6.86
CA THR A 31 -31.75 -5.76 7.50
C THR A 31 -31.93 -6.92 6.53
N ASN A 32 -32.89 -6.82 5.60
CA ASN A 32 -33.09 -7.81 4.53
C ASN A 32 -32.08 -7.66 3.37
N LEU A 33 -31.10 -6.73 3.46
CA LEU A 33 -30.14 -6.40 2.41
C LEU A 33 -30.77 -5.86 1.11
N ALA A 34 -32.00 -5.36 1.17
CA ALA A 34 -32.68 -4.67 0.07
C ALA A 34 -32.28 -3.19 0.08
N PHE A 35 -30.98 -2.94 -0.26
CA PHE A 35 -30.37 -1.62 -0.04
C PHE A 35 -30.99 -0.52 -0.88
N ILE A 36 -31.42 -0.77 -2.12
CA ILE A 36 -32.09 0.23 -2.97
C ILE A 36 -33.44 0.64 -2.37
N ASP A 37 -34.26 -0.34 -1.96
CA ASP A 37 -35.53 -0.07 -1.31
C ASP A 37 -35.36 0.71 0.02
N ALA A 38 -34.39 0.29 0.84
CA ALA A 38 -34.02 0.97 2.08
C ALA A 38 -33.57 2.42 1.82
N GLN A 39 -32.69 2.62 0.84
CA GLN A 39 -32.16 3.92 0.40
C GLN A 39 -33.30 4.87 -0.01
N GLU A 40 -34.23 4.43 -0.88
CA GLU A 40 -35.37 5.22 -1.29
C GLU A 40 -36.23 5.65 -0.09
N LEU A 41 -36.47 4.75 0.86
CA LEU A 41 -37.26 5.05 2.05
C LEU A 41 -36.55 6.06 2.97
N TYR A 42 -35.24 5.87 3.23
CA TYR A 42 -34.46 6.82 4.03
C TYR A 42 -34.36 8.19 3.36
N LEU A 43 -34.13 8.25 2.04
CA LEU A 43 -34.13 9.51 1.29
C LEU A 43 -35.47 10.26 1.43
N ARG A 44 -36.61 9.56 1.36
CA ARG A 44 -37.94 10.17 1.55
C ARG A 44 -38.13 10.70 2.97
N ILE A 45 -37.60 10.01 3.99
CA ILE A 45 -37.63 10.42 5.38
C ILE A 45 -36.84 11.69 5.59
N VAL A 46 -35.60 11.76 5.07
CA VAL A 46 -34.72 12.93 5.19
C VAL A 46 -35.28 14.13 4.42
N LYS A 47 -35.80 13.93 3.19
CA LYS A 47 -36.46 14.98 2.41
C LYS A 47 -37.69 15.58 3.11
N ASN A 48 -38.35 14.83 3.98
CA ASN A 48 -39.45 15.33 4.82
C ASN A 48 -38.98 16.03 6.10
N GLY A 49 -37.68 16.32 6.23
CA GLY A 49 -37.09 17.06 7.32
C GLY A 49 -36.84 16.25 8.61
N TYR A 50 -36.88 14.91 8.53
CA TYR A 50 -36.58 14.06 9.68
C TYR A 50 -35.21 13.39 9.49
N SER A 51 -34.28 13.64 10.43
CA SER A 51 -32.96 13.02 10.43
C SER A 51 -32.54 12.62 11.85
N SER A 52 -31.79 11.55 11.96
CA SER A 52 -31.14 11.11 13.19
C SER A 52 -29.78 10.54 12.83
N PRO A 53 -28.87 10.34 13.79
CA PRO A 53 -27.59 9.69 13.54
C PRO A 53 -27.75 8.33 12.85
N GLU A 54 -28.71 7.52 13.32
CA GLU A 54 -28.99 6.20 12.76
C GLU A 54 -29.46 6.28 11.30
N ILE A 55 -30.35 7.20 10.96
CA ILE A 55 -30.86 7.36 9.59
C ILE A 55 -29.78 7.80 8.63
N LEU A 56 -28.94 8.78 9.03
CA LEU A 56 -27.83 9.23 8.17
C LEU A 56 -26.76 8.14 8.02
N ALA A 57 -26.47 7.41 9.10
CA ALA A 57 -25.56 6.29 9.09
C ALA A 57 -26.02 5.20 8.13
N LYS A 58 -27.26 4.69 8.30
CA LYS A 58 -27.83 3.64 7.43
C LYS A 58 -28.01 4.10 5.99
N LEU A 59 -28.34 5.39 5.77
CA LEU A 59 -28.37 5.95 4.42
C LEU A 59 -26.98 5.99 3.76
N GLY A 60 -25.95 6.36 4.52
CA GLY A 60 -24.56 6.24 4.05
C GLY A 60 -24.19 4.80 3.75
N ASP A 61 -24.59 3.86 4.60
CA ASP A 61 -24.36 2.43 4.43
C ASP A 61 -25.00 1.87 3.15
N THR A 62 -26.23 2.30 2.79
CA THR A 62 -26.90 1.81 1.58
C THR A 62 -26.13 2.17 0.30
N TYR A 63 -25.46 3.31 0.28
CA TYR A 63 -24.55 3.69 -0.79
C TYR A 63 -23.20 2.95 -0.67
N TYR A 64 -22.66 2.85 0.54
CA TYR A 64 -21.39 2.20 0.82
C TYR A 64 -21.38 0.73 0.37
N PHE A 65 -22.46 -0.02 0.66
CA PHE A 65 -22.59 -1.43 0.29
C PHE A 65 -23.03 -1.67 -1.17
N ASN A 66 -23.43 -0.62 -1.87
CA ASN A 66 -23.63 -0.61 -3.32
C ASN A 66 -22.46 0.04 -4.05
N ASP A 67 -21.30 0.13 -3.40
CA ASP A 67 -20.03 0.57 -3.96
C ASP A 67 -20.04 2.02 -4.52
N ASP A 68 -21.09 2.82 -4.17
CA ASP A 68 -21.19 4.26 -4.46
C ASP A 68 -20.58 5.07 -3.29
N LEU A 69 -19.26 4.96 -3.16
CA LEU A 69 -18.53 5.61 -2.08
C LEU A 69 -18.58 7.13 -2.13
N GLN A 70 -18.84 7.74 -3.31
CA GLN A 70 -18.95 9.18 -3.45
C GLN A 70 -20.25 9.72 -2.85
N GLU A 71 -21.37 9.04 -3.09
CA GLU A 71 -22.63 9.39 -2.43
C GLU A 71 -22.60 9.01 -0.95
N SER A 72 -21.98 7.90 -0.58
CA SER A 72 -21.73 7.53 0.81
C SER A 72 -20.97 8.64 1.55
N TYR A 73 -19.94 9.24 0.94
CA TYR A 73 -19.23 10.41 1.46
C TYR A 73 -20.18 11.56 1.80
N ASN A 74 -21.14 11.87 0.91
CA ASN A 74 -22.09 12.96 1.12
C ASN A 74 -22.97 12.74 2.37
N TRP A 75 -23.32 11.50 2.69
CA TRP A 75 -24.15 11.17 3.84
C TRP A 75 -23.36 11.03 5.13
N TYR A 76 -22.18 10.42 5.08
CA TYR A 76 -21.33 10.34 6.27
C TYR A 76 -20.77 11.72 6.65
N SER A 77 -20.48 12.61 5.72
CA SER A 77 -20.09 13.98 6.06
C SER A 77 -21.18 14.71 6.85
N GLN A 78 -22.45 14.56 6.46
CA GLN A 78 -23.58 15.11 7.20
C GLN A 78 -23.76 14.44 8.58
N LEU A 79 -23.52 13.14 8.70
CA LEU A 79 -23.53 12.43 9.97
C LEU A 79 -22.50 13.04 10.93
N PHE A 80 -21.25 13.16 10.48
CA PHE A 80 -20.15 13.67 11.30
C PHE A 80 -20.26 15.17 11.60
N GLU A 81 -20.79 15.97 10.68
CA GLU A 81 -21.00 17.40 10.87
C GLU A 81 -22.12 17.68 11.91
N LYS A 82 -23.23 16.93 11.84
CA LYS A 82 -24.40 17.19 12.68
C LYS A 82 -24.38 16.46 14.03
N TYR A 83 -23.68 15.32 14.13
CA TYR A 83 -23.75 14.40 15.25
C TYR A 83 -22.35 13.91 15.64
N SER A 84 -21.44 14.84 15.99
CA SER A 84 -20.05 14.50 16.33
C SER A 84 -19.89 13.60 17.55
N ASP A 85 -20.88 13.57 18.45
CA ASP A 85 -20.85 12.78 19.67
C ASP A 85 -21.57 11.43 19.48
N ASN A 86 -20.98 10.34 19.99
CA ASN A 86 -21.55 8.98 19.97
C ASN A 86 -21.67 8.30 18.59
N ILE A 87 -20.76 8.60 17.66
CA ILE A 87 -20.63 7.84 16.41
C ILE A 87 -19.92 6.50 16.71
N LYS A 88 -20.50 5.39 16.24
CA LYS A 88 -19.88 4.06 16.40
C LYS A 88 -18.51 4.02 15.69
N PRO A 89 -17.50 3.31 16.25
CA PRO A 89 -16.17 3.25 15.68
C PRO A 89 -16.14 2.86 14.21
N GLU A 90 -16.95 1.91 13.77
CA GLU A 90 -17.00 1.42 12.40
C GLU A 90 -17.27 2.54 11.38
N TYR A 91 -18.06 3.58 11.73
CA TYR A 91 -18.32 4.69 10.83
C TYR A 91 -17.11 5.61 10.60
N TYR A 92 -16.12 5.62 11.48
CA TYR A 92 -14.86 6.31 11.24
C TYR A 92 -14.10 5.64 10.09
N PHE A 93 -14.09 4.30 10.07
CA PHE A 93 -13.49 3.54 8.98
C PHE A 93 -14.26 3.72 7.66
N ARG A 94 -15.58 3.50 7.65
CA ARG A 94 -16.40 3.63 6.42
C ARG A 94 -16.33 5.04 5.84
N TYR A 95 -16.36 6.07 6.69
CA TYR A 95 -16.20 7.45 6.24
C TYR A 95 -14.79 7.73 5.72
N ALA A 96 -13.75 7.17 6.31
CA ALA A 96 -12.38 7.26 5.78
C ALA A 96 -12.28 6.64 4.38
N GLN A 97 -12.88 5.48 4.14
CA GLN A 97 -12.94 4.87 2.80
C GLN A 97 -13.71 5.78 1.81
N SER A 98 -14.83 6.36 2.22
CA SER A 98 -15.59 7.29 1.39
C SER A 98 -14.82 8.60 1.10
N LEU A 99 -13.98 9.08 2.03
CA LEU A 99 -13.09 10.22 1.82
C LEU A 99 -11.99 9.91 0.80
N LYS A 100 -11.43 8.69 0.85
CA LYS A 100 -10.45 8.23 -0.13
C LYS A 100 -11.04 8.22 -1.54
N SER A 101 -12.30 7.80 -1.71
CA SER A 101 -12.97 7.79 -3.03
C SER A 101 -13.07 9.17 -3.68
N VAL A 102 -13.11 10.23 -2.87
CA VAL A 102 -13.08 11.63 -3.32
C VAL A 102 -11.69 12.27 -3.19
N ARG A 103 -10.64 11.45 -2.97
CA ARG A 103 -9.22 11.83 -2.87
C ARG A 103 -8.87 12.79 -1.72
N ARG A 104 -9.65 12.78 -0.65
CA ARG A 104 -9.40 13.54 0.58
C ARG A 104 -8.61 12.68 1.57
N TYR A 105 -7.40 12.26 1.18
CA TYR A 105 -6.60 11.31 1.93
C TYR A 105 -6.18 11.83 3.31
N ASP A 106 -5.75 13.09 3.42
CA ASP A 106 -5.36 13.69 4.69
C ASP A 106 -6.49 13.64 5.75
N GLU A 107 -7.74 13.84 5.30
CA GLU A 107 -8.89 13.76 6.20
C GLU A 107 -9.29 12.31 6.51
N ALA A 108 -9.11 11.41 5.56
CA ALA A 108 -9.27 9.98 5.81
C ALA A 108 -8.28 9.49 6.86
N ASP A 109 -7.03 9.96 6.81
CA ASP A 109 -5.98 9.63 7.77
C ASP A 109 -6.30 10.13 9.18
N VAL A 110 -6.87 11.31 9.31
CA VAL A 110 -7.35 11.82 10.62
C VAL A 110 -8.43 10.89 11.20
N LEU A 111 -9.36 10.40 10.36
CA LEU A 111 -10.39 9.46 10.81
C LEU A 111 -9.82 8.07 11.14
N MET A 112 -8.85 7.58 10.36
CA MET A 112 -8.16 6.32 10.66
C MET A 112 -7.36 6.40 11.96
N ALA A 113 -6.65 7.50 12.21
CA ALA A 113 -5.99 7.75 13.48
C ALA A 113 -7.00 7.75 14.65
N LYS A 114 -8.19 8.34 14.46
CA LYS A 114 -9.27 8.31 15.45
C LYS A 114 -9.85 6.91 15.63
N PHE A 115 -10.07 6.17 14.53
CA PHE A 115 -10.53 4.78 14.57
C PHE A 115 -9.59 3.90 15.38
N ASN A 116 -8.27 4.07 15.23
CA ASN A 116 -7.26 3.35 16.01
C ASN A 116 -7.40 3.57 17.53
N THR A 117 -7.90 4.72 17.98
CA THR A 117 -8.11 4.96 19.43
C THR A 117 -9.25 4.13 20.02
N PHE A 118 -10.16 3.61 19.20
CA PHE A 118 -11.32 2.83 19.66
C PHE A 118 -11.14 1.32 19.55
N LYS A 119 -10.35 0.85 18.58
CA LYS A 119 -10.26 -0.55 18.17
C LYS A 119 -8.84 -1.12 18.38
N GLY A 120 -8.40 -1.20 19.63
CA GLY A 120 -7.04 -1.61 20.03
C GLY A 120 -6.56 -3.01 19.57
N TYR A 121 -7.32 -3.78 18.77
CA TYR A 121 -6.94 -5.07 18.16
C TYR A 121 -7.54 -5.22 16.75
N ASP A 122 -7.84 -4.14 16.07
CA ASP A 122 -8.36 -4.16 14.71
C ASP A 122 -7.20 -4.02 13.73
N SER A 123 -6.97 -5.03 12.90
CA SER A 123 -5.86 -5.07 11.94
C SER A 123 -5.88 -3.91 10.93
N ARG A 124 -7.05 -3.35 10.62
CA ARG A 124 -7.20 -2.16 9.76
C ARG A 124 -6.53 -0.93 10.39
N ALA A 125 -6.70 -0.76 11.70
CA ALA A 125 -6.07 0.30 12.47
C ALA A 125 -4.56 0.04 12.64
N ASP A 126 -4.18 -1.21 12.91
CA ASP A 126 -2.78 -1.61 13.03
C ASP A 126 -2.01 -1.41 11.72
N ASN A 127 -2.60 -1.80 10.58
CA ASN A 127 -2.00 -1.62 9.25
C ASN A 127 -1.79 -0.13 8.94
N TYR A 128 -2.77 0.71 9.26
CA TYR A 128 -2.61 2.16 9.13
C TYR A 128 -1.45 2.69 9.99
N SER A 129 -1.35 2.25 11.24
CA SER A 129 -0.29 2.71 12.16
C SER A 129 1.11 2.25 11.74
N LYS A 130 1.22 1.06 11.11
CA LYS A 130 2.49 0.52 10.63
C LYS A 130 2.95 1.16 9.31
N GLN A 131 2.02 1.64 8.49
CA GLN A 131 2.31 2.19 7.17
C GLN A 131 1.64 3.57 6.98
N PRO A 132 2.02 4.59 7.74
CA PRO A 132 1.43 5.93 7.63
C PRO A 132 1.68 6.57 6.26
N ASP A 133 2.75 6.20 5.57
CA ASP A 133 3.12 6.69 4.24
C ASP A 133 2.66 5.78 3.09
N TYR A 134 1.59 5.01 3.30
CA TYR A 134 1.06 4.03 2.33
C TYR A 134 0.84 4.61 0.92
N LEU A 135 0.47 5.89 0.79
CA LEU A 135 0.31 6.53 -0.52
C LEU A 135 1.62 6.61 -1.30
N GLN A 136 2.74 6.84 -0.63
CA GLN A 136 4.06 6.86 -1.26
C GLN A 136 4.44 5.43 -1.68
N ILE A 137 4.15 4.43 -0.86
CA ILE A 137 4.36 3.01 -1.18
C ILE A 137 3.54 2.62 -2.41
N ILE A 138 2.26 3.02 -2.50
CA ILE A 138 1.40 2.76 -3.65
C ILE A 138 1.94 3.48 -4.91
N ASP A 139 2.33 4.74 -4.80
CA ASP A 139 2.91 5.49 -5.93
C ASP A 139 4.20 4.85 -6.43
N PHE A 140 5.00 4.32 -5.53
CA PHE A 140 6.20 3.56 -5.82
C PHE A 140 5.92 2.28 -6.61
N GLN A 141 4.86 1.53 -6.27
CA GLN A 141 4.43 0.34 -7.00
C GLN A 141 3.71 0.67 -8.33
N SER A 142 3.39 1.94 -8.57
CA SER A 142 2.58 2.37 -9.72
C SER A 142 3.36 2.41 -11.04
N GLY A 143 2.62 2.43 -12.16
CA GLY A 143 3.19 2.54 -13.52
C GLY A 143 3.62 1.22 -14.16
N ARG A 144 3.35 0.07 -13.52
CA ARG A 144 3.75 -1.27 -14.01
C ARG A 144 2.78 -1.87 -14.99
N PHE A 145 1.61 -1.28 -15.17
CA PHE A 145 0.53 -1.81 -15.99
C PHE A 145 0.06 -0.77 -17.01
N GLU A 146 -0.20 -1.20 -18.23
CA GLU A 146 -0.99 -0.47 -19.21
C GLU A 146 -2.41 -1.03 -19.18
N VAL A 147 -3.41 -0.18 -18.93
CA VAL A 147 -4.80 -0.58 -18.67
C VAL A 147 -5.73 0.01 -19.72
N GLU A 148 -6.65 -0.82 -20.23
CA GLU A 148 -7.68 -0.45 -21.20
C GLU A 148 -9.02 -1.11 -20.84
N ASN A 149 -10.15 -0.38 -20.98
CA ASN A 149 -11.47 -0.95 -20.77
C ASN A 149 -11.84 -1.93 -21.91
N ALA A 150 -12.29 -3.12 -21.60
CA ALA A 150 -12.72 -4.14 -22.57
C ALA A 150 -14.14 -3.85 -23.10
N ARG A 151 -14.34 -2.69 -23.69
CA ARG A 151 -15.65 -2.13 -24.10
C ARG A 151 -16.47 -3.03 -25.00
N GLU A 152 -15.83 -3.88 -25.79
CA GLU A 152 -16.47 -4.76 -26.75
C GLU A 152 -17.33 -5.80 -26.04
N ILE A 153 -16.91 -6.26 -24.87
CA ILE A 153 -17.61 -7.31 -24.13
C ILE A 153 -18.43 -6.78 -22.95
N ASN A 154 -18.12 -5.57 -22.45
CA ASN A 154 -18.85 -4.98 -21.34
C ASN A 154 -20.28 -4.54 -21.76
N SER A 155 -21.23 -4.67 -20.85
CA SER A 155 -22.64 -4.29 -21.02
C SER A 155 -22.96 -2.95 -20.32
N PHE A 156 -24.21 -2.58 -20.19
CA PHE A 156 -24.65 -1.41 -19.39
C PHE A 156 -25.02 -1.80 -17.96
N THR A 157 -24.70 -3.00 -17.54
CA THR A 157 -24.90 -3.53 -16.20
C THR A 157 -23.55 -4.05 -15.70
N ALA A 158 -23.49 -4.67 -14.52
CA ALA A 158 -22.25 -5.23 -14.00
C ALA A 158 -21.72 -6.39 -14.87
N ASP A 159 -20.42 -6.33 -15.23
CA ASP A 159 -19.62 -7.36 -15.88
C ASP A 159 -18.32 -7.51 -15.11
N PHE A 160 -18.10 -8.66 -14.44
CA PHE A 160 -16.96 -8.84 -13.54
C PHE A 160 -16.52 -10.30 -13.36
N GLY A 161 -15.46 -10.51 -12.60
CA GLY A 161 -14.96 -11.84 -12.23
C GLY A 161 -14.43 -12.63 -13.42
N PRO A 162 -13.48 -12.05 -14.21
CA PRO A 162 -12.87 -12.77 -15.32
C PRO A 162 -12.10 -14.00 -14.83
N SER A 163 -12.07 -15.05 -15.63
CA SER A 163 -11.30 -16.28 -15.41
C SER A 163 -10.82 -16.84 -16.73
N PHE A 164 -9.56 -17.23 -16.81
CA PHE A 164 -9.01 -17.88 -17.99
C PHE A 164 -9.64 -19.24 -18.24
N TYR A 165 -9.89 -19.54 -19.50
CA TYR A 165 -10.48 -20.81 -19.95
C TYR A 165 -9.93 -21.20 -21.33
N ASP A 166 -9.93 -22.49 -21.63
CA ASP A 166 -9.52 -23.07 -22.92
C ASP A 166 -8.11 -22.63 -23.35
N ASP A 167 -7.13 -22.92 -22.51
CA ASP A 167 -5.72 -22.56 -22.70
C ASP A 167 -5.53 -21.05 -22.95
N GLN A 168 -6.32 -20.22 -22.24
CA GLN A 168 -6.35 -18.76 -22.26
C GLN A 168 -6.88 -18.13 -23.57
N ASN A 169 -7.35 -18.95 -24.52
CA ASN A 169 -8.00 -18.44 -25.73
C ASN A 169 -9.40 -17.86 -25.46
N GLN A 170 -9.92 -18.10 -24.26
CA GLN A 170 -11.20 -17.59 -23.81
C GLN A 170 -11.12 -17.06 -22.38
N VAL A 171 -11.97 -16.07 -22.11
CA VAL A 171 -12.21 -15.53 -20.76
C VAL A 171 -13.69 -15.76 -20.42
N VAL A 172 -13.93 -16.37 -19.27
CA VAL A 172 -15.29 -16.53 -18.71
C VAL A 172 -15.47 -15.47 -17.62
N PHE A 173 -16.65 -14.87 -17.58
CA PHE A 173 -16.97 -13.80 -16.63
C PHE A 173 -18.44 -13.82 -16.24
N ALA A 174 -18.78 -13.14 -15.15
CA ALA A 174 -20.16 -12.94 -14.69
C ALA A 174 -20.74 -11.66 -15.29
N THR A 175 -22.02 -11.69 -15.66
CA THR A 175 -22.69 -10.53 -16.22
C THR A 175 -24.16 -10.45 -15.78
N ALA A 176 -24.64 -9.25 -15.50
CA ALA A 176 -26.04 -8.94 -15.21
C ALA A 176 -26.83 -8.47 -16.44
N ARG A 177 -26.29 -8.66 -17.67
CA ARG A 177 -26.93 -8.22 -18.91
C ARG A 177 -28.31 -8.81 -19.12
N ASP A 178 -29.22 -8.00 -19.67
CA ASP A 178 -30.59 -8.45 -20.00
C ASP A 178 -30.54 -9.50 -21.12
N THR A 179 -31.05 -10.69 -20.82
CA THR A 179 -31.12 -11.80 -21.76
C THR A 179 -32.36 -11.75 -22.65
N GLY A 180 -33.16 -10.67 -22.59
CA GLY A 180 -34.36 -10.46 -23.40
C GLY A 180 -35.55 -11.31 -22.94
N SER A 181 -35.59 -11.84 -21.73
CA SER A 181 -36.70 -12.58 -21.18
C SER A 181 -37.88 -11.68 -20.86
N PHE A 182 -39.14 -12.18 -21.12
CA PHE A 182 -40.35 -11.43 -20.81
C PHE A 182 -40.59 -11.19 -19.32
N ILE A 183 -39.98 -12.00 -18.45
CA ILE A 183 -40.05 -11.86 -16.98
C ILE A 183 -38.70 -11.38 -16.49
N LYS A 184 -38.65 -10.08 -16.14
CA LYS A 184 -37.46 -9.51 -15.48
C LYS A 184 -37.50 -9.93 -14.00
N ARG A 185 -36.50 -10.69 -13.59
CA ARG A 185 -36.20 -10.93 -12.18
C ARG A 185 -35.01 -10.08 -11.81
N VAL A 186 -35.15 -9.32 -10.74
CA VAL A 186 -34.10 -8.48 -10.20
C VAL A 186 -33.69 -8.99 -8.82
N HIS A 187 -32.45 -8.75 -8.48
CA HIS A 187 -31.87 -9.01 -7.18
C HIS A 187 -32.21 -7.85 -6.23
N GLU A 188 -32.62 -8.13 -5.01
CA GLU A 188 -33.08 -7.11 -4.06
C GLU A 188 -31.97 -6.18 -3.59
N TRP A 189 -30.70 -6.60 -3.63
CA TRP A 189 -29.56 -5.81 -3.19
C TRP A 189 -29.38 -4.53 -4.02
N ASN A 190 -29.36 -4.64 -5.36
CA ASN A 190 -29.07 -3.54 -6.29
C ASN A 190 -30.08 -3.42 -7.45
N GLU A 191 -31.19 -4.13 -7.42
CA GLU A 191 -32.24 -4.16 -8.45
C GLU A 191 -31.75 -4.53 -9.87
N GLN A 192 -30.59 -5.13 -10.02
CA GLN A 192 -30.10 -5.67 -11.28
C GLN A 192 -30.60 -7.09 -11.57
N ALA A 193 -30.43 -7.52 -12.82
CA ALA A 193 -30.70 -8.90 -13.20
C ALA A 193 -29.73 -9.87 -12.49
N PHE A 194 -30.18 -11.12 -12.31
CA PHE A 194 -29.30 -12.17 -11.76
C PHE A 194 -28.13 -12.44 -12.72
N LEU A 195 -26.94 -12.59 -12.15
CA LEU A 195 -25.70 -12.85 -12.86
C LEU A 195 -25.73 -14.19 -13.59
N GLN A 196 -25.16 -14.23 -14.79
CA GLN A 196 -24.94 -15.43 -15.58
C GLN A 196 -23.48 -15.49 -16.04
N LEU A 197 -22.96 -16.71 -16.25
CA LEU A 197 -21.63 -16.94 -16.80
C LEU A 197 -21.65 -16.82 -18.33
N TYR A 198 -20.83 -15.90 -18.83
CA TYR A 198 -20.57 -15.67 -20.25
C TYR A 198 -19.12 -15.99 -20.57
N THR A 199 -18.84 -16.32 -21.83
CA THR A 199 -17.48 -16.49 -22.36
C THR A 199 -17.24 -15.51 -23.48
N SER A 200 -16.00 -15.09 -23.64
CA SER A 200 -15.51 -14.25 -24.73
C SER A 200 -14.25 -14.85 -25.31
N ASP A 201 -14.02 -14.67 -26.59
CA ASP A 201 -12.79 -15.08 -27.27
C ASP A 201 -11.71 -14.02 -27.00
N ALA A 202 -10.46 -14.44 -26.74
CA ALA A 202 -9.31 -13.58 -26.56
C ALA A 202 -8.37 -13.71 -27.75
N ASP A 203 -7.89 -12.58 -28.31
CA ASP A 203 -6.83 -12.59 -29.32
C ASP A 203 -5.43 -12.62 -28.69
N SER A 204 -4.39 -12.65 -29.53
CA SER A 204 -2.99 -12.71 -29.09
C SER A 204 -2.53 -11.51 -28.25
N ASP A 205 -3.23 -10.39 -28.33
CA ASP A 205 -2.96 -9.19 -27.53
C ASP A 205 -3.86 -9.12 -26.29
N GLY A 206 -4.68 -10.16 -26.03
CA GLY A 206 -5.63 -10.24 -24.93
C GLY A 206 -6.89 -9.38 -25.14
N LYS A 207 -7.18 -8.94 -26.37
CA LYS A 207 -8.40 -8.21 -26.65
C LYS A 207 -9.59 -9.19 -26.71
N LEU A 208 -10.65 -8.85 -25.99
CA LEU A 208 -11.85 -9.69 -25.86
C LEU A 208 -12.92 -9.32 -26.89
N ASP A 209 -13.56 -10.32 -27.46
CA ASP A 209 -14.66 -10.16 -28.42
C ASP A 209 -15.68 -11.30 -28.27
N ASN A 210 -16.85 -11.17 -28.94
CA ASN A 210 -17.82 -12.23 -29.10
C ASN A 210 -18.39 -12.80 -27.79
N ALA A 211 -18.79 -11.90 -26.86
CA ALA A 211 -19.40 -12.31 -25.59
C ALA A 211 -20.69 -13.11 -25.80
N ARG A 212 -20.74 -14.34 -25.24
CA ARG A 212 -21.86 -15.30 -25.39
C ARG A 212 -22.08 -16.09 -24.12
N ASN A 213 -23.27 -16.61 -23.92
CA ASN A 213 -23.58 -17.45 -22.79
C ASN A 213 -22.66 -18.69 -22.77
N LEU A 214 -22.05 -19.00 -21.62
CA LEU A 214 -21.12 -20.11 -21.48
C LEU A 214 -21.82 -21.46 -21.63
N SER A 215 -22.91 -21.69 -20.88
CA SER A 215 -23.68 -22.96 -20.92
C SER A 215 -24.98 -22.82 -20.17
N SER A 216 -26.07 -23.31 -20.80
CA SER A 216 -27.36 -23.42 -20.15
C SER A 216 -27.42 -24.51 -19.05
N ALA A 217 -26.40 -25.40 -18.98
CA ALA A 217 -26.28 -26.39 -17.93
C ALA A 217 -25.70 -25.78 -16.63
N LEU A 218 -24.90 -24.73 -16.76
CA LEU A 218 -24.36 -24.02 -15.62
C LEU A 218 -25.25 -22.86 -15.19
N ASN A 219 -25.74 -22.06 -16.14
CA ASN A 219 -26.61 -20.92 -15.85
C ASN A 219 -28.01 -21.35 -15.45
N THR A 220 -28.47 -20.83 -14.31
CA THR A 220 -29.85 -21.04 -13.82
C THR A 220 -30.65 -19.73 -13.87
N LYS A 221 -31.67 -19.60 -13.08
CA LYS A 221 -32.42 -18.35 -12.90
C LYS A 221 -31.93 -17.50 -11.73
N TRP A 222 -30.90 -17.92 -11.04
CA TRP A 222 -30.25 -17.27 -9.89
C TRP A 222 -28.86 -16.79 -10.27
N HIS A 223 -28.12 -16.22 -9.35
CA HIS A 223 -26.74 -15.80 -9.62
C HIS A 223 -25.83 -17.01 -9.88
N GLU A 224 -25.06 -16.93 -10.94
CA GLU A 224 -23.84 -17.68 -11.18
C GLU A 224 -22.71 -16.69 -11.44
N SER A 225 -21.60 -16.79 -10.71
CA SER A 225 -20.48 -15.84 -10.83
C SER A 225 -19.14 -16.49 -10.56
N THR A 226 -18.07 -15.75 -10.84
CA THR A 226 -16.67 -16.01 -10.46
C THR A 226 -16.26 -17.48 -10.61
N PRO A 227 -16.10 -17.96 -11.85
CA PRO A 227 -15.68 -19.34 -12.08
C PRO A 227 -14.17 -19.51 -11.90
N GLY A 228 -13.75 -20.67 -11.38
CA GLY A 228 -12.36 -21.13 -11.33
C GLY A 228 -12.24 -22.46 -12.02
N PHE A 229 -11.44 -22.52 -13.10
CA PHE A 229 -11.27 -23.75 -13.89
C PHE A 229 -10.00 -24.50 -13.47
N THR A 230 -10.02 -25.83 -13.59
CA THR A 230 -8.79 -26.62 -13.63
C THR A 230 -8.01 -26.29 -14.88
N THR A 231 -6.69 -26.45 -14.85
CA THR A 231 -5.79 -26.13 -15.97
C THR A 231 -6.15 -26.89 -17.26
N ASP A 232 -6.69 -28.10 -17.14
CA ASP A 232 -7.18 -28.90 -18.28
C ASP A 232 -8.58 -28.47 -18.78
N GLY A 233 -9.23 -27.49 -18.12
CA GLY A 233 -10.55 -27.00 -18.46
C GLY A 233 -11.69 -28.01 -18.25
N GLU A 234 -11.43 -29.19 -17.64
CA GLU A 234 -12.40 -30.26 -17.49
C GLU A 234 -13.29 -30.10 -16.23
N THR A 235 -12.86 -29.29 -15.25
CA THR A 235 -13.64 -29.01 -14.05
C THR A 235 -13.77 -27.52 -13.81
N VAL A 236 -14.95 -27.06 -13.41
CA VAL A 236 -15.21 -25.69 -12.97
C VAL A 236 -15.80 -25.69 -11.57
N TYR A 237 -15.22 -24.83 -10.72
CA TYR A 237 -15.84 -24.38 -9.48
C TYR A 237 -16.41 -22.99 -9.71
N PHE A 238 -17.57 -22.68 -9.17
CA PHE A 238 -18.19 -21.37 -9.36
C PHE A 238 -19.15 -21.04 -8.22
N THR A 239 -19.35 -19.75 -8.03
CA THR A 239 -20.28 -19.23 -7.03
C THR A 239 -21.71 -19.26 -7.54
N ARG A 240 -22.66 -19.66 -6.68
CA ARG A 240 -24.10 -19.63 -6.95
C ARG A 240 -24.87 -19.31 -5.67
N ASN A 241 -26.06 -18.70 -5.79
CA ASN A 241 -27.01 -18.63 -4.67
C ASN A 241 -27.34 -20.00 -4.11
N ASN A 242 -27.48 -20.11 -2.79
CA ASN A 242 -27.99 -21.30 -2.13
C ASN A 242 -29.39 -21.66 -2.67
N SER A 243 -29.46 -22.71 -3.49
CA SER A 243 -30.71 -23.13 -4.12
C SER A 243 -30.77 -24.63 -4.32
N GLU A 244 -31.92 -25.18 -4.03
CA GLU A 244 -32.22 -26.62 -4.27
C GLU A 244 -33.46 -26.75 -5.16
N LYS A 245 -33.36 -27.56 -6.21
CA LYS A 245 -34.46 -27.79 -7.18
C LYS A 245 -35.10 -26.51 -7.70
N GLY A 246 -34.27 -25.47 -7.89
CA GLY A 246 -34.68 -24.16 -8.41
C GLY A 246 -35.39 -23.24 -7.41
N ARG A 247 -35.36 -23.55 -6.10
CA ARG A 247 -35.86 -22.69 -5.01
C ARG A 247 -34.69 -22.23 -4.17
N LEU A 248 -34.68 -20.94 -3.80
CA LEU A 248 -33.73 -20.43 -2.86
C LEU A 248 -33.92 -21.08 -1.48
N ARG A 249 -32.81 -21.36 -0.81
CA ARG A 249 -32.75 -21.73 0.60
C ARG A 249 -32.18 -20.52 1.38
N GLN A 250 -32.67 -20.37 2.58
CA GLN A 250 -32.38 -19.25 3.44
C GLN A 250 -31.79 -19.74 4.77
N ASP A 251 -30.96 -18.92 5.39
CA ASP A 251 -30.53 -19.10 6.76
C ASP A 251 -31.66 -18.84 7.78
N VAL A 252 -31.31 -18.84 9.05
CA VAL A 252 -32.26 -18.59 10.16
C VAL A 252 -32.88 -17.19 10.14
N ASP A 253 -32.20 -16.22 9.52
CA ASP A 253 -32.63 -14.81 9.42
C ASP A 253 -33.39 -14.51 8.12
N GLY A 254 -33.54 -15.50 7.26
CA GLY A 254 -34.25 -15.39 5.98
C GLY A 254 -33.39 -14.89 4.83
N LEU A 255 -32.06 -14.86 4.98
CA LEU A 255 -31.12 -14.46 3.96
C LEU A 255 -30.63 -15.65 3.12
N THR A 256 -30.44 -15.44 1.83
CA THR A 256 -29.88 -16.45 0.92
C THR A 256 -28.37 -16.32 0.82
N LYS A 257 -27.64 -17.27 1.35
CA LYS A 257 -26.16 -17.30 1.30
C LYS A 257 -25.65 -17.70 -0.09
N LEU A 258 -24.39 -17.42 -0.35
CA LEU A 258 -23.66 -17.89 -1.53
C LEU A 258 -23.00 -19.24 -1.24
N LYS A 259 -22.90 -20.08 -2.26
CA LYS A 259 -22.27 -21.40 -2.18
C LYS A 259 -21.37 -21.64 -3.38
N ILE A 260 -20.31 -22.41 -3.18
CA ILE A 260 -19.47 -22.92 -4.25
C ILE A 260 -20.04 -24.24 -4.77
N PHE A 261 -20.17 -24.32 -6.09
CA PHE A 261 -20.58 -25.51 -6.80
C PHE A 261 -19.46 -26.00 -7.72
N LYS A 262 -19.40 -27.29 -7.94
CA LYS A 262 -18.49 -27.98 -8.86
C LYS A 262 -19.27 -28.60 -10.00
N SER A 263 -18.77 -28.49 -11.23
CA SER A 263 -19.27 -29.19 -12.40
C SER A 263 -18.10 -29.71 -13.23
N THR A 264 -18.34 -30.85 -13.93
CA THR A 264 -17.30 -31.45 -14.76
C THR A 264 -17.77 -31.47 -16.22
N ARG A 265 -16.84 -31.27 -17.14
CA ARG A 265 -17.12 -31.29 -18.58
C ARG A 265 -17.47 -32.68 -19.05
N LYS A 266 -18.46 -32.77 -19.92
CA LYS A 266 -18.86 -34.02 -20.56
C LYS A 266 -19.10 -33.77 -22.05
N GLY A 267 -18.08 -34.00 -22.86
CA GLY A 267 -18.10 -33.62 -24.26
C GLY A 267 -18.23 -32.09 -24.41
N ASN A 268 -19.24 -31.64 -25.12
CA ASN A 268 -19.49 -30.18 -25.32
C ASN A 268 -20.46 -29.60 -24.28
N SER A 269 -20.74 -30.28 -23.18
CA SER A 269 -21.64 -29.81 -22.13
C SER A 269 -21.03 -30.00 -20.74
N TRP A 270 -21.70 -29.50 -19.73
CA TRP A 270 -21.35 -29.63 -18.33
C TRP A 270 -22.31 -30.57 -17.61
N THR A 271 -21.83 -31.29 -16.60
CA THR A 271 -22.67 -32.09 -15.70
C THR A 271 -23.53 -31.19 -14.81
N ASN A 272 -24.54 -31.78 -14.15
CA ASN A 272 -25.24 -31.06 -13.09
C ASN A 272 -24.25 -30.63 -12.00
N ALA A 273 -24.30 -29.37 -11.62
CA ALA A 273 -23.45 -28.83 -10.57
C ALA A 273 -23.80 -29.46 -9.21
N VAL A 274 -22.79 -29.79 -8.43
CA VAL A 274 -22.87 -30.32 -7.07
C VAL A 274 -22.23 -29.37 -6.08
N GLU A 275 -22.77 -29.26 -4.88
CA GLU A 275 -22.18 -28.44 -3.80
C GLU A 275 -20.86 -29.04 -3.33
N VAL A 276 -19.92 -28.18 -2.92
CA VAL A 276 -18.70 -28.62 -2.22
C VAL A 276 -18.98 -28.93 -0.75
N SER A 277 -18.15 -29.76 -0.13
CA SER A 277 -18.39 -30.35 1.19
C SER A 277 -18.51 -29.37 2.35
N PHE A 278 -17.85 -28.23 2.26
CA PHE A 278 -17.77 -27.23 3.33
C PHE A 278 -18.80 -26.08 3.21
N ASN A 279 -19.71 -26.14 2.24
CA ASN A 279 -20.81 -25.18 2.16
C ASN A 279 -21.76 -25.29 3.36
N SER A 280 -22.39 -24.17 3.73
CA SER A 280 -23.41 -24.11 4.77
C SER A 280 -24.63 -23.30 4.31
N ASP A 281 -25.75 -23.46 5.00
CA ASP A 281 -26.89 -22.57 4.84
C ASP A 281 -26.72 -21.27 5.67
N GLU A 282 -25.81 -21.26 6.67
CA GLU A 282 -25.63 -20.17 7.65
C GLU A 282 -24.53 -19.17 7.30
N TYR A 283 -23.62 -19.52 6.39
CA TYR A 283 -22.56 -18.62 5.92
C TYR A 283 -22.35 -18.76 4.41
N SER A 284 -21.73 -17.75 3.82
CA SER A 284 -21.40 -17.73 2.39
C SER A 284 -20.04 -18.35 2.12
N THR A 285 -19.93 -19.05 0.99
CA THR A 285 -18.67 -19.43 0.35
C THR A 285 -18.71 -18.98 -1.11
N ALA A 286 -17.68 -18.30 -1.59
CA ALA A 286 -17.68 -17.64 -2.89
C ALA A 286 -16.28 -17.54 -3.51
N HIS A 287 -16.20 -17.10 -4.75
CA HIS A 287 -14.98 -16.73 -5.48
C HIS A 287 -13.88 -17.80 -5.45
N PRO A 288 -14.17 -19.03 -5.94
CA PRO A 288 -13.21 -20.12 -5.95
C PRO A 288 -12.05 -19.85 -6.94
N ALA A 289 -10.83 -20.12 -6.50
CA ALA A 289 -9.61 -20.01 -7.30
C ALA A 289 -8.68 -21.20 -7.06
N LEU A 290 -8.34 -21.93 -8.10
CA LEU A 290 -7.42 -23.07 -8.03
C LEU A 290 -5.97 -22.61 -8.18
N THR A 291 -5.05 -23.29 -7.47
CA THR A 291 -3.64 -23.20 -7.82
C THR A 291 -3.38 -23.79 -9.20
N PRO A 292 -2.34 -23.36 -9.95
CA PRO A 292 -2.02 -23.88 -11.28
C PRO A 292 -1.78 -25.39 -11.30
N ASP A 293 -1.28 -25.98 -10.21
CA ASP A 293 -1.09 -27.43 -10.06
C ASP A 293 -2.39 -28.18 -9.65
N GLY A 294 -3.49 -27.46 -9.46
CA GLY A 294 -4.79 -27.99 -9.09
C GLY A 294 -4.91 -28.61 -7.70
N LYS A 295 -3.88 -28.42 -6.82
CA LYS A 295 -3.83 -29.07 -5.51
C LYS A 295 -4.45 -28.28 -4.37
N LYS A 296 -4.73 -26.98 -4.58
CA LYS A 296 -5.36 -26.13 -3.59
C LYS A 296 -6.50 -25.34 -4.23
N LEU A 297 -7.56 -25.18 -3.46
CA LEU A 297 -8.70 -24.31 -3.79
C LEU A 297 -8.73 -23.18 -2.76
N PHE A 298 -8.39 -21.97 -3.20
CA PHE A 298 -8.62 -20.75 -2.45
C PHE A 298 -10.06 -20.30 -2.68
N PHE A 299 -10.67 -19.71 -1.68
CA PHE A 299 -12.02 -19.18 -1.79
C PHE A 299 -12.29 -18.17 -0.68
N VAL A 300 -13.42 -17.49 -0.75
CA VAL A 300 -13.85 -16.48 0.21
C VAL A 300 -14.97 -17.01 1.06
N SER A 301 -14.95 -16.72 2.36
CA SER A 301 -16.03 -17.05 3.27
C SER A 301 -16.10 -16.12 4.47
N ASP A 302 -17.32 -15.94 4.99
CA ASP A 302 -17.65 -15.32 6.27
C ASP A 302 -17.94 -16.37 7.37
N MET A 303 -17.43 -17.60 7.19
CA MET A 303 -17.64 -18.70 8.15
C MET A 303 -17.02 -18.41 9.51
N PRO A 304 -17.50 -19.07 10.60
CA PRO A 304 -16.88 -18.98 11.91
C PRO A 304 -15.39 -19.30 11.87
N GLY A 305 -14.58 -18.42 12.49
CA GLY A 305 -13.12 -18.47 12.44
C GLY A 305 -12.50 -17.48 11.47
N SER A 306 -13.31 -16.67 10.76
CA SER A 306 -12.82 -15.49 10.04
C SER A 306 -12.31 -14.42 11.01
N ILE A 307 -11.32 -13.63 10.58
CA ILE A 307 -10.74 -12.57 11.40
C ILE A 307 -11.79 -11.49 11.65
N GLY A 308 -11.99 -11.15 12.94
CA GLY A 308 -13.02 -10.20 13.33
C GLY A 308 -14.45 -10.70 13.17
N TYR A 309 -14.64 -12.03 13.08
CA TYR A 309 -15.97 -12.63 13.09
C TYR A 309 -16.74 -12.23 14.35
N ASP A 310 -17.89 -11.59 14.17
CA ASP A 310 -18.82 -11.22 15.23
C ASP A 310 -20.25 -11.60 14.79
N PRO A 311 -20.87 -12.59 15.42
CA PRO A 311 -22.22 -13.03 15.05
C PRO A 311 -23.31 -11.99 15.36
N GLU A 312 -23.00 -10.92 16.12
CA GLU A 312 -23.94 -9.84 16.40
C GLU A 312 -23.78 -8.65 15.43
N GLU A 313 -22.77 -8.64 14.56
CA GLU A 313 -22.64 -7.61 13.52
C GLU A 313 -23.62 -7.90 12.34
N GLU A 314 -24.33 -6.86 11.91
CA GLU A 314 -25.32 -6.93 10.81
C GLU A 314 -24.69 -7.41 9.46
N PHE A 315 -23.39 -7.19 9.28
CA PHE A 315 -22.65 -7.54 8.06
C PHE A 315 -21.36 -8.26 8.42
N THR A 316 -21.30 -9.52 8.04
CA THR A 316 -20.10 -10.33 8.23
C THR A 316 -19.02 -9.92 7.25
N ARG A 317 -17.80 -9.90 7.75
CA ARG A 317 -16.59 -9.67 6.97
C ARG A 317 -16.18 -10.98 6.33
N SER A 318 -15.46 -10.91 5.23
CA SER A 318 -15.05 -12.11 4.51
C SER A 318 -13.55 -12.24 4.49
N ASP A 319 -13.10 -13.48 4.68
CA ASP A 319 -11.70 -13.89 4.64
C ASP A 319 -11.42 -14.79 3.45
N ILE A 320 -10.16 -14.88 3.05
CA ILE A 320 -9.67 -15.89 2.14
C ILE A 320 -9.33 -17.15 2.91
N TRP A 321 -9.88 -18.26 2.45
CA TRP A 321 -9.71 -19.61 2.97
C TRP A 321 -9.07 -20.51 1.93
N VAL A 322 -8.45 -21.61 2.35
CA VAL A 322 -7.85 -22.59 1.47
C VAL A 322 -8.20 -24.00 1.88
N ALA A 323 -8.55 -24.84 0.90
CA ALA A 323 -8.72 -26.30 1.05
C ALA A 323 -7.77 -27.04 0.12
N ASP A 324 -7.23 -28.18 0.56
CA ASP A 324 -6.42 -29.04 -0.29
C ASP A 324 -7.34 -29.87 -1.19
N VAL A 325 -6.93 -30.07 -2.43
CA VAL A 325 -7.66 -30.85 -3.44
C VAL A 325 -6.94 -32.20 -3.64
N ALA A 326 -7.58 -33.28 -3.26
CA ALA A 326 -7.06 -34.63 -3.49
C ALA A 326 -7.14 -35.04 -4.97
N LEU A 327 -6.41 -36.08 -5.37
CA LEU A 327 -6.39 -36.58 -6.75
C LEU A 327 -7.77 -37.04 -7.28
N ASP A 328 -8.67 -37.44 -6.40
CA ASP A 328 -10.04 -37.77 -6.73
C ASP A 328 -11.00 -36.58 -6.75
N GLY A 329 -10.45 -35.37 -6.49
CA GLY A 329 -11.17 -34.11 -6.42
C GLY A 329 -11.95 -33.89 -5.12
N THR A 330 -11.67 -34.68 -4.07
CA THR A 330 -12.19 -34.46 -2.71
C THR A 330 -11.48 -33.27 -2.09
N LEU A 331 -12.21 -32.43 -1.36
CA LEU A 331 -11.70 -31.25 -0.67
C LEU A 331 -11.47 -31.55 0.81
N SER A 332 -10.35 -31.07 1.35
CA SER A 332 -10.08 -31.10 2.80
C SER A 332 -10.95 -30.12 3.57
N GLU A 333 -10.91 -30.19 4.91
CA GLU A 333 -11.42 -29.10 5.76
C GLU A 333 -10.67 -27.80 5.44
N PRO A 334 -11.40 -26.67 5.32
CA PRO A 334 -10.79 -25.37 5.03
C PRO A 334 -9.92 -24.85 6.17
N ARG A 335 -8.92 -24.08 5.81
CA ARG A 335 -8.04 -23.31 6.73
C ARG A 335 -8.09 -21.84 6.37
N ASN A 336 -8.22 -20.97 7.38
CA ASN A 336 -8.10 -19.52 7.19
C ASN A 336 -6.65 -19.16 6.81
N VAL A 337 -6.47 -18.24 5.86
CA VAL A 337 -5.15 -17.73 5.47
C VAL A 337 -4.85 -16.46 6.29
N GLU A 338 -4.73 -16.64 7.62
CA GLU A 338 -4.66 -15.56 8.61
C GLU A 338 -3.60 -14.49 8.30
N SER A 339 -2.50 -14.86 7.63
CA SER A 339 -1.38 -13.95 7.35
C SER A 339 -1.68 -12.84 6.32
N ILE A 340 -2.76 -12.99 5.54
CA ILE A 340 -3.19 -12.01 4.55
C ILE A 340 -4.58 -11.43 4.84
N ASN A 341 -5.33 -12.05 5.74
CA ASN A 341 -6.67 -11.59 6.09
C ASN A 341 -6.62 -10.48 7.15
N THR A 342 -7.65 -9.64 7.15
CA THR A 342 -7.76 -8.48 8.05
C THR A 342 -9.14 -8.44 8.73
N ASN A 343 -9.38 -7.43 9.56
CA ASN A 343 -10.74 -7.12 10.01
C ASN A 343 -11.58 -6.40 8.93
N GLY A 344 -11.08 -6.28 7.71
CA GLY A 344 -11.80 -5.78 6.55
C GLY A 344 -12.53 -6.88 5.78
N ARG A 345 -12.61 -6.73 4.49
CA ARG A 345 -13.17 -7.70 3.55
C ARG A 345 -12.07 -8.09 2.57
N GLU A 346 -11.65 -9.35 2.58
CA GLU A 346 -10.78 -9.95 1.57
C GLU A 346 -11.66 -10.74 0.58
N SER A 347 -11.38 -10.60 -0.72
CA SER A 347 -12.23 -11.13 -1.76
C SER A 347 -11.48 -11.44 -3.06
N PHE A 348 -12.11 -12.17 -3.97
CA PHE A 348 -11.64 -12.45 -5.34
C PHE A 348 -10.18 -12.95 -5.42
N PRO A 349 -9.84 -14.07 -4.76
CA PRO A 349 -8.50 -14.64 -4.87
C PRO A 349 -8.23 -15.16 -6.30
N PHE A 350 -6.98 -15.04 -6.73
CA PHE A 350 -6.44 -15.66 -7.95
C PHE A 350 -4.97 -16.05 -7.71
N VAL A 351 -4.57 -17.25 -8.13
CA VAL A 351 -3.18 -17.72 -8.01
C VAL A 351 -2.56 -17.82 -9.39
N SER A 352 -1.49 -17.06 -9.63
CA SER A 352 -0.75 -17.08 -10.90
C SER A 352 0.20 -18.28 -11.02
N LYS A 353 0.73 -18.53 -12.23
CA LYS A 353 1.71 -19.60 -12.48
C LYS A 353 2.99 -19.46 -11.66
N ASN A 354 3.36 -18.24 -11.30
CA ASN A 354 4.51 -17.93 -10.45
C ASN A 354 4.20 -18.06 -8.94
N ASN A 355 3.07 -18.68 -8.56
CA ASN A 355 2.61 -18.84 -7.18
C ASN A 355 2.39 -17.49 -6.45
N VAL A 356 1.96 -16.46 -7.15
CA VAL A 356 1.52 -15.21 -6.53
C VAL A 356 0.01 -15.27 -6.36
N LEU A 357 -0.45 -15.11 -5.12
CA LEU A 357 -1.86 -14.93 -4.79
C LEU A 357 -2.20 -13.44 -4.92
N TYR A 358 -3.09 -13.11 -5.84
CA TYR A 358 -3.73 -11.81 -5.97
C TYR A 358 -5.10 -11.86 -5.30
N PHE A 359 -5.48 -10.78 -4.66
CA PHE A 359 -6.80 -10.67 -4.02
C PHE A 359 -7.20 -9.20 -3.88
N ALA A 360 -8.47 -8.93 -3.67
CA ALA A 360 -8.97 -7.60 -3.36
C ALA A 360 -9.24 -7.45 -1.87
N SER A 361 -8.95 -6.29 -1.30
CA SER A 361 -9.17 -6.03 0.13
C SER A 361 -9.59 -4.58 0.39
N THR A 362 -10.44 -4.42 1.43
CA THR A 362 -10.74 -3.12 2.03
C THR A 362 -9.98 -2.88 3.33
N GLY A 363 -9.33 -3.91 3.89
CA GLY A 363 -8.68 -3.86 5.21
C GLY A 363 -7.19 -3.53 5.16
N HIS A 364 -6.53 -3.80 4.04
CA HIS A 364 -5.17 -3.33 3.77
C HIS A 364 -5.17 -1.87 3.33
N GLN A 365 -3.99 -1.22 3.42
CA GLN A 365 -3.88 0.20 3.03
C GLN A 365 -3.98 0.37 1.52
N GLY A 366 -5.03 1.06 1.08
CA GLY A 366 -5.39 1.25 -0.32
C GLY A 366 -5.82 2.68 -0.65
N LEU A 367 -6.19 2.88 -1.92
CA LEU A 367 -6.62 4.17 -2.46
C LEU A 367 -8.09 4.47 -2.20
N GLY A 368 -8.90 3.46 -1.88
CA GLY A 368 -10.32 3.57 -1.55
C GLY A 368 -11.12 2.42 -2.17
N GLY A 369 -12.20 1.97 -1.51
CA GLY A 369 -12.94 0.79 -1.92
C GLY A 369 -12.13 -0.49 -1.81
N LEU A 370 -12.38 -1.43 -2.74
CA LEU A 370 -11.56 -2.62 -2.91
C LEU A 370 -10.32 -2.27 -3.74
N ASP A 371 -9.15 -2.51 -3.21
CA ASP A 371 -7.89 -2.46 -3.94
C ASP A 371 -7.31 -3.87 -4.14
N VAL A 372 -6.57 -4.08 -5.22
CA VAL A 372 -5.90 -5.35 -5.51
C VAL A 372 -4.55 -5.41 -4.80
N PHE A 373 -4.31 -6.52 -4.14
CA PHE A 373 -3.06 -6.85 -3.44
C PHE A 373 -2.47 -8.15 -3.97
N ALA A 374 -1.19 -8.36 -3.66
CA ALA A 374 -0.46 -9.56 -4.02
C ALA A 374 0.37 -10.08 -2.85
N SER A 375 0.49 -11.41 -2.74
CA SER A 375 1.40 -12.09 -1.81
C SER A 375 1.92 -13.37 -2.46
N THR A 376 3.22 -13.65 -2.32
CA THR A 376 3.82 -14.87 -2.87
C THR A 376 3.55 -16.06 -1.96
N ILE A 377 3.14 -17.19 -2.52
CA ILE A 377 3.02 -18.46 -1.82
C ILE A 377 4.41 -19.13 -1.83
N ASN A 378 5.06 -19.17 -0.67
CA ASN A 378 6.37 -19.80 -0.52
C ASN A 378 6.30 -21.32 -0.65
N ALA A 379 7.44 -21.98 -0.86
CA ALA A 379 7.52 -23.43 -1.00
C ALA A 379 7.04 -24.22 0.23
N ASP A 380 7.08 -23.64 1.41
CA ASP A 380 6.57 -24.21 2.66
C ASP A 380 5.07 -23.94 2.87
N GLY A 381 4.44 -23.19 1.96
CA GLY A 381 3.03 -22.80 2.00
C GLY A 381 2.74 -21.54 2.82
N SER A 382 3.75 -20.89 3.37
CA SER A 382 3.62 -19.56 3.99
C SER A 382 3.40 -18.48 2.94
N MET A 383 2.84 -17.35 3.34
CA MET A 383 2.63 -16.18 2.48
C MET A 383 3.73 -15.15 2.73
N SER A 384 4.17 -14.49 1.67
CA SER A 384 5.02 -13.30 1.79
C SER A 384 4.22 -12.12 2.33
N GLU A 385 4.90 -11.00 2.57
CA GLU A 385 4.25 -9.73 2.84
C GLU A 385 3.23 -9.36 1.75
N VAL A 386 2.14 -8.71 2.17
CA VAL A 386 1.06 -8.25 1.28
C VAL A 386 1.44 -6.89 0.70
N ILE A 387 1.40 -6.76 -0.62
CA ILE A 387 1.68 -5.52 -1.35
C ILE A 387 0.48 -5.04 -2.13
N ASN A 388 0.22 -3.74 -2.07
CA ASN A 388 -0.67 -3.06 -3.02
C ASN A 388 0.00 -2.99 -4.39
N ILE A 389 -0.66 -3.46 -5.45
CA ILE A 389 -0.05 -3.53 -6.80
C ILE A 389 0.03 -2.18 -7.52
N GLY A 390 -0.53 -1.13 -6.93
CA GLY A 390 -0.39 0.25 -7.39
C GLY A 390 -1.28 0.65 -8.57
N LYS A 391 -1.12 1.91 -8.97
CA LYS A 391 -1.81 2.50 -10.13
C LYS A 391 -1.18 2.02 -11.45
N PRO A 392 -1.94 1.92 -12.54
CA PRO A 392 -3.34 2.32 -12.72
C PRO A 392 -4.35 1.19 -12.44
N VAL A 393 -3.91 0.02 -11.93
CA VAL A 393 -4.86 -1.05 -11.56
C VAL A 393 -5.69 -0.58 -10.37
N ASN A 394 -5.08 -0.14 -9.29
CA ASN A 394 -5.78 0.40 -8.14
C ASN A 394 -6.10 1.89 -8.32
N THR A 395 -7.32 2.27 -7.94
CA THR A 395 -7.89 3.62 -8.04
C THR A 395 -8.68 3.96 -6.77
N PRO A 396 -9.23 5.18 -6.62
CA PRO A 396 -10.17 5.49 -5.54
C PRO A 396 -11.53 4.78 -5.60
N TYR A 397 -11.73 3.86 -6.53
CA TYR A 397 -12.94 3.06 -6.75
C TYR A 397 -12.65 1.59 -6.47
N ASP A 398 -13.66 0.74 -6.56
CA ASP A 398 -13.43 -0.70 -6.41
C ASP A 398 -12.67 -1.28 -7.59
N ASP A 399 -11.56 -1.93 -7.29
CA ASP A 399 -10.70 -2.63 -8.22
C ASP A 399 -10.48 -4.06 -7.70
N PHE A 400 -10.93 -5.07 -8.47
CA PHE A 400 -11.02 -6.44 -7.96
C PHE A 400 -10.95 -7.49 -9.06
N SER A 401 -11.02 -8.76 -8.70
CA SER A 401 -10.99 -9.92 -9.63
C SER A 401 -9.80 -9.89 -10.61
N PHE A 402 -8.62 -9.54 -10.12
CA PHE A 402 -7.40 -9.47 -10.93
C PHE A 402 -6.93 -10.86 -11.31
N ILE A 403 -6.67 -11.08 -12.61
CA ILE A 403 -6.05 -12.31 -13.14
C ILE A 403 -4.95 -11.94 -14.12
N VAL A 404 -3.86 -12.69 -14.12
CA VAL A 404 -2.71 -12.47 -15.01
C VAL A 404 -2.16 -13.79 -15.54
N ASP A 405 -1.77 -13.79 -16.80
CA ASP A 405 -0.94 -14.84 -17.39
C ASP A 405 0.52 -14.43 -17.33
N ASP A 406 1.30 -15.12 -16.51
CA ASP A 406 2.72 -14.83 -16.29
C ASP A 406 3.60 -15.05 -17.55
N ASP A 407 3.13 -15.83 -18.53
CA ASP A 407 3.91 -16.11 -19.76
C ASP A 407 3.77 -14.96 -20.76
N THR A 408 2.58 -14.37 -20.88
CA THR A 408 2.30 -13.27 -21.83
C THR A 408 2.32 -11.89 -21.18
N ASN A 409 2.26 -11.82 -19.84
CA ASN A 409 2.06 -10.61 -19.06
C ASN A 409 0.74 -9.87 -19.40
N LEU A 410 -0.24 -10.58 -19.95
CA LEU A 410 -1.57 -10.08 -20.22
C LEU A 410 -2.53 -10.51 -19.12
N GLY A 411 -3.52 -9.68 -18.83
CA GLY A 411 -4.49 -10.01 -17.81
C GLY A 411 -5.71 -9.12 -17.82
N TYR A 412 -6.59 -9.39 -16.85
CA TYR A 412 -7.86 -8.71 -16.72
C TYR A 412 -8.16 -8.44 -15.24
N PHE A 413 -8.96 -7.43 -14.99
CA PHE A 413 -9.54 -7.16 -13.68
C PHE A 413 -10.87 -6.45 -13.84
N SER A 414 -11.61 -6.28 -12.76
CA SER A 414 -12.90 -5.60 -12.74
C SER A 414 -12.80 -4.30 -11.96
N SER A 415 -13.53 -3.26 -12.41
CA SER A 415 -13.58 -1.98 -11.71
C SER A 415 -14.86 -1.21 -12.03
N ASN A 416 -15.37 -0.47 -11.02
CA ASN A 416 -16.48 0.48 -11.17
C ASN A 416 -16.01 1.92 -11.41
N ARG A 417 -14.76 2.11 -11.84
CA ARG A 417 -14.17 3.43 -12.11
C ARG A 417 -14.91 4.20 -13.21
N PRO A 418 -14.95 5.55 -13.15
CA PRO A 418 -15.56 6.37 -14.17
C PRO A 418 -14.97 6.15 -15.57
N GLY A 419 -15.83 6.23 -16.58
CA GLY A 419 -15.46 6.04 -17.98
C GLY A 419 -15.68 4.62 -18.48
N GLY A 420 -16.18 3.75 -17.63
CA GLY A 420 -16.71 2.45 -17.97
C GLY A 420 -18.00 2.54 -18.80
N LYS A 421 -18.65 1.40 -19.00
CA LYS A 421 -19.90 1.27 -19.76
C LYS A 421 -21.08 0.88 -18.86
N GLY A 422 -20.84 0.06 -17.85
CA GLY A 422 -21.79 -0.39 -16.85
C GLY A 422 -21.42 0.09 -15.43
N ASP A 423 -21.94 -0.63 -14.43
CA ASP A 423 -21.56 -0.45 -13.03
C ASP A 423 -20.15 -0.97 -12.78
N ASP A 424 -19.96 -2.28 -12.92
CA ASP A 424 -18.64 -2.91 -12.97
C ASP A 424 -18.31 -3.24 -14.42
N ASP A 425 -17.10 -2.93 -14.82
CA ASP A 425 -16.57 -3.25 -16.13
C ASP A 425 -15.30 -4.09 -16.03
N ILE A 426 -15.08 -4.96 -16.99
CA ILE A 426 -13.83 -5.67 -17.18
C ILE A 426 -12.84 -4.76 -17.90
N TYR A 427 -11.64 -4.68 -17.35
CA TYR A 427 -10.48 -4.01 -17.93
C TYR A 427 -9.43 -5.05 -18.32
N ARG A 428 -8.82 -4.84 -19.46
CA ARG A 428 -7.63 -5.56 -19.91
C ARG A 428 -6.39 -4.80 -19.48
N PHE A 429 -5.32 -5.50 -19.17
CA PHE A 429 -4.02 -4.86 -18.96
C PHE A 429 -2.88 -5.65 -19.59
N LYS A 430 -1.78 -4.95 -19.80
CA LYS A 430 -0.46 -5.53 -20.05
C LYS A 430 0.46 -5.15 -18.90
N GLN A 431 1.06 -6.14 -18.25
CA GLN A 431 2.06 -5.91 -17.23
C GLN A 431 3.40 -5.60 -17.88
N MET A 432 3.92 -4.39 -17.72
CA MET A 432 5.15 -3.89 -18.31
C MET A 432 6.38 -4.24 -17.48
N GLU A 433 6.20 -4.30 -16.18
CA GLU A 433 7.20 -4.73 -15.21
C GLU A 433 6.55 -5.75 -14.27
N GLN A 434 7.25 -6.87 -14.01
CA GLN A 434 6.76 -7.83 -13.03
C GLN A 434 6.70 -7.18 -11.64
N LEU A 435 5.75 -7.63 -10.81
CA LEU A 435 5.80 -7.34 -9.39
C LEU A 435 7.15 -7.85 -8.90
N ARG A 436 8.00 -6.96 -8.45
CA ARG A 436 9.35 -7.33 -8.04
C ARG A 436 9.26 -8.31 -6.88
N ASN A 437 9.95 -9.44 -6.99
CA ASN A 437 10.27 -10.27 -5.85
C ASN A 437 10.96 -9.38 -4.82
N MET A 438 10.29 -9.16 -3.75
CA MET A 438 10.41 -8.10 -2.80
C MET A 438 11.57 -8.31 -1.86
N CYS A 439 12.73 -8.01 -2.34
CA CYS A 439 13.74 -7.47 -1.50
C CYS A 439 14.02 -6.04 -1.96
N GLU A 440 13.06 -5.17 -1.76
CA GLU A 440 13.17 -3.74 -2.01
C GLU A 440 12.81 -2.99 -0.73
N ILE A 441 13.72 -2.15 -0.27
CA ILE A 441 13.53 -1.33 0.91
C ILE A 441 13.01 0.03 0.47
N LEU A 442 11.94 0.48 1.11
CA LEU A 442 11.48 1.85 0.97
C LEU A 442 12.07 2.67 2.11
N LEU A 443 13.04 3.51 1.79
CA LEU A 443 13.52 4.53 2.70
C LEU A 443 12.66 5.78 2.58
N THR A 444 12.08 6.22 3.69
CA THR A 444 11.40 7.52 3.80
C THR A 444 12.03 8.35 4.90
N GLY A 445 11.61 9.59 4.99
CA GLY A 445 11.95 10.47 6.09
C GLY A 445 11.43 11.88 5.84
N THR A 446 11.59 12.70 6.86
CA THR A 446 11.25 14.11 6.79
C THR A 446 12.48 14.92 7.15
N VAL A 447 12.79 15.93 6.36
CA VAL A 447 13.84 16.91 6.69
C VAL A 447 13.18 18.05 7.44
N THR A 448 13.67 18.31 8.66
CA THR A 448 13.15 19.35 9.54
C THR A 448 14.24 20.34 9.96
N ASP A 449 13.84 21.52 10.38
CA ASP A 449 14.71 22.47 11.06
C ASP A 449 14.88 22.03 12.53
N ALA A 450 16.10 21.77 12.94
CA ALA A 450 16.44 21.26 14.29
C ALA A 450 16.04 22.19 15.45
N GLN A 451 15.70 23.46 15.19
CA GLN A 451 15.31 24.44 16.22
C GLN A 451 13.79 24.62 16.30
N THR A 452 13.08 24.45 15.18
CA THR A 452 11.63 24.73 15.11
C THR A 452 10.79 23.50 14.89
N ASP A 453 11.38 22.33 14.57
CA ASP A 453 10.71 21.10 14.12
C ASP A 453 9.85 21.29 12.85
N GLU A 454 9.97 22.43 12.16
CA GLU A 454 9.20 22.69 10.94
C GLU A 454 9.81 21.95 9.74
N PRO A 455 8.99 21.35 8.87
CA PRO A 455 9.46 20.72 7.64
C PRO A 455 10.19 21.68 6.72
N LEU A 456 11.34 21.26 6.18
CA LEU A 456 12.15 22.08 5.30
C LEU A 456 11.86 21.81 3.81
N GLU A 457 11.24 22.77 3.14
CA GLU A 457 11.13 22.81 1.69
C GLU A 457 12.46 23.17 1.03
N GLY A 458 12.76 22.53 -0.11
CA GLY A 458 13.96 22.83 -0.90
C GLY A 458 15.25 22.25 -0.36
N ALA A 459 15.20 21.34 0.61
CA ALA A 459 16.38 20.57 1.03
C ALA A 459 16.70 19.51 -0.03
N LEU A 460 17.96 19.43 -0.45
CA LEU A 460 18.46 18.39 -1.34
C LEU A 460 18.80 17.16 -0.51
N VAL A 461 18.05 16.06 -0.73
CA VAL A 461 18.32 14.76 -0.10
C VAL A 461 18.95 13.85 -1.12
N SER A 462 20.08 13.26 -0.79
CA SER A 462 20.85 12.34 -1.65
C SER A 462 21.03 11.01 -0.95
N ILE A 463 20.90 9.92 -1.71
CA ILE A 463 21.22 8.56 -1.26
C ILE A 463 22.50 8.10 -1.93
N MET A 464 23.41 7.49 -1.17
CA MET A 464 24.71 7.05 -1.62
C MET A 464 24.97 5.60 -1.22
N ASP A 465 25.77 4.88 -2.02
CA ASP A 465 26.23 3.54 -1.70
C ASP A 465 27.31 3.55 -0.59
N SER A 466 27.74 2.36 -0.15
CA SER A 466 28.80 2.19 0.86
C SER A 466 30.16 2.79 0.46
N ASN A 467 30.35 3.14 -0.79
CA ASN A 467 31.55 3.81 -1.31
C ASN A 467 31.34 5.33 -1.48
N ASN A 468 30.20 5.84 -0.97
CA ASN A 468 29.80 7.24 -1.10
C ASN A 468 29.66 7.70 -2.57
N ASN A 469 29.20 6.79 -3.46
CA ASN A 469 28.78 7.17 -4.80
C ASN A 469 27.29 7.49 -4.75
N GLN A 470 26.90 8.63 -5.28
CA GLN A 470 25.49 9.03 -5.34
C GLN A 470 24.73 8.06 -6.25
N ILE A 471 23.63 7.50 -5.71
CA ILE A 471 22.71 6.62 -6.42
C ILE A 471 21.54 7.41 -6.96
N ASP A 472 20.96 8.27 -6.11
CA ASP A 472 19.78 9.08 -6.44
C ASP A 472 19.72 10.33 -5.57
N GLN A 473 18.87 11.30 -5.97
CA GLN A 473 18.63 12.51 -5.19
C GLN A 473 17.23 13.08 -5.42
N ILE A 474 16.68 13.73 -4.42
CA ILE A 474 15.39 14.41 -4.48
C ILE A 474 15.45 15.74 -3.73
N THR A 475 14.67 16.72 -4.18
CA THR A 475 14.47 17.97 -3.45
C THR A 475 13.15 17.94 -2.71
N THR A 476 13.16 18.20 -1.41
CA THR A 476 11.96 18.18 -0.56
C THR A 476 10.94 19.24 -0.98
N ARG A 477 9.66 18.89 -0.86
CA ARG A 477 8.54 19.82 -1.01
C ARG A 477 8.20 20.48 0.33
N ALA A 478 7.14 21.28 0.38
CA ALA A 478 6.69 21.99 1.58
C ALA A 478 6.46 21.12 2.83
N ASN A 479 6.23 19.83 2.66
CA ASN A 479 6.09 18.87 3.77
C ASN A 479 7.41 18.28 4.25
N GLY A 480 8.55 18.66 3.66
CA GLY A 480 9.89 18.17 4.01
C GLY A 480 10.16 16.70 3.69
N LYS A 481 9.20 15.95 3.14
CA LYS A 481 9.31 14.50 2.96
C LYS A 481 10.18 14.11 1.77
N TYR A 482 10.85 12.95 1.92
CA TYR A 482 11.61 12.29 0.86
C TYR A 482 11.37 10.78 0.85
N VAL A 483 11.64 10.13 -0.27
CA VAL A 483 11.53 8.69 -0.45
C VAL A 483 12.53 8.17 -1.47
N PHE A 484 13.20 7.05 -1.13
CA PHE A 484 14.12 6.34 -2.02
C PHE A 484 13.84 4.85 -2.04
N LYS A 485 14.22 4.21 -3.14
CA LYS A 485 14.19 2.78 -3.36
C LYS A 485 15.58 2.19 -3.15
N LEU A 486 15.70 1.20 -2.30
CA LEU A 486 16.97 0.58 -1.97
C LEU A 486 16.91 -0.93 -2.11
N GLU A 487 18.06 -1.55 -2.34
CA GLU A 487 18.20 -3.00 -2.31
C GLU A 487 18.38 -3.47 -0.85
N CYS A 488 17.96 -4.71 -0.57
CA CYS A 488 18.15 -5.32 0.73
C CYS A 488 19.59 -5.73 0.99
N ASP A 489 19.92 -5.93 2.28
CA ASP A 489 21.22 -6.42 2.77
C ASP A 489 22.40 -5.60 2.23
N LYS A 490 22.20 -4.27 2.14
CA LYS A 490 23.22 -3.32 1.72
C LYS A 490 23.35 -2.15 2.69
N GLN A 491 24.51 -1.52 2.66
CA GLN A 491 24.81 -0.34 3.45
C GLN A 491 24.69 0.91 2.58
N TYR A 492 24.00 1.94 3.09
CA TYR A 492 23.75 3.19 2.43
C TYR A 492 23.98 4.38 3.37
N PHE A 493 24.22 5.53 2.77
CA PHE A 493 24.15 6.83 3.44
C PHE A 493 22.99 7.64 2.86
N VAL A 494 22.21 8.27 3.72
CA VAL A 494 21.26 9.31 3.34
C VAL A 494 21.73 10.65 3.88
N ARG A 495 21.76 11.67 3.05
CA ARG A 495 22.26 13.01 3.38
C ARG A 495 21.25 14.05 2.95
N ALA A 496 20.94 14.97 3.86
CA ALA A 496 20.21 16.19 3.53
C ALA A 496 21.13 17.40 3.57
N ALA A 497 20.98 18.32 2.62
CA ALA A 497 21.72 19.58 2.55
C ALA A 497 20.79 20.70 2.06
N LYS A 498 20.94 21.89 2.65
CA LYS A 498 20.21 23.09 2.24
C LYS A 498 21.10 24.33 2.46
N GLU A 499 20.96 25.35 1.60
CA GLU A 499 21.64 26.62 1.76
C GLU A 499 21.31 27.23 3.13
N ASP A 500 22.31 27.81 3.81
CA ASP A 500 22.24 28.34 5.17
C ASP A 500 22.00 27.32 6.30
N TYR A 501 22.09 26.00 6.02
CA TYR A 501 21.98 24.94 7.01
C TYR A 501 23.21 24.04 7.03
N THR A 502 23.53 23.48 8.21
CA THR A 502 24.51 22.38 8.31
C THR A 502 23.92 21.12 7.71
N PRO A 503 24.60 20.42 6.80
CA PRO A 503 24.15 19.12 6.30
C PRO A 503 24.04 18.09 7.43
N ASP A 504 23.06 17.21 7.31
CA ASP A 504 22.89 16.02 8.16
C ASP A 504 23.00 14.75 7.32
N GLU A 505 23.57 13.71 7.90
CA GLU A 505 23.83 12.43 7.22
C GLU A 505 23.72 11.26 8.17
N GLU A 506 23.07 10.18 7.72
CA GLU A 506 22.96 8.94 8.48
C GLU A 506 23.40 7.71 7.66
N LEU A 507 24.22 6.87 8.30
CA LEU A 507 24.65 5.56 7.80
C LEU A 507 23.72 4.49 8.32
N PHE A 508 23.12 3.68 7.44
CA PHE A 508 22.24 2.59 7.82
C PHE A 508 22.48 1.34 6.95
N THR A 509 22.01 0.20 7.44
CA THR A 509 22.03 -1.06 6.70
C THR A 509 20.62 -1.54 6.49
N THR A 510 20.26 -1.83 5.25
CA THR A 510 18.95 -2.38 4.90
C THR A 510 18.82 -3.82 5.35
N PRO A 511 17.65 -4.25 5.88
CA PRO A 511 17.40 -5.64 6.25
C PRO A 511 17.45 -6.58 5.02
N ALA A 512 17.56 -7.89 5.29
CA ALA A 512 17.61 -8.92 4.25
C ALA A 512 16.24 -9.22 3.59
N THR A 513 15.17 -8.70 4.16
CA THR A 513 13.79 -8.80 3.64
C THR A 513 13.23 -7.42 3.37
N SER A 514 12.26 -7.32 2.48
CA SER A 514 11.54 -6.06 2.22
C SER A 514 11.05 -5.45 3.52
N ASP A 515 11.34 -4.18 3.71
CA ASP A 515 10.95 -3.44 4.89
C ASP A 515 10.82 -1.96 4.56
N PHE A 516 10.23 -1.25 5.49
CA PHE A 516 10.11 0.20 5.49
C PHE A 516 11.10 0.76 6.51
N ILE A 517 11.92 1.71 6.10
CA ILE A 517 12.86 2.40 6.97
C ILE A 517 12.50 3.89 6.96
N ASP A 518 12.26 4.46 8.13
CA ASP A 518 12.05 5.89 8.30
C ASP A 518 13.26 6.52 8.99
N ILE A 519 13.93 7.44 8.30
CA ILE A 519 15.10 8.17 8.83
C ILE A 519 14.78 9.67 8.75
N PRO A 520 14.38 10.32 9.86
CA PRO A 520 14.27 11.76 9.90
C PRO A 520 15.67 12.39 9.85
N LEU A 521 15.80 13.52 9.14
CA LEU A 521 17.04 14.30 9.07
C LEU A 521 16.79 15.72 9.60
N GLU A 522 17.67 16.20 10.48
CA GLU A 522 17.50 17.47 11.16
C GLU A 522 18.62 18.45 10.75
N LEU A 523 18.26 19.48 10.02
CA LEU A 523 19.22 20.50 9.61
C LEU A 523 19.20 21.68 10.59
N SER A 524 20.36 22.02 11.15
CA SER A 524 20.50 23.21 12.00
C SER A 524 20.66 24.45 11.15
N ASN A 525 19.77 25.43 11.33
CA ASN A 525 19.93 26.76 10.72
C ASN A 525 21.11 27.45 11.37
N SER A 526 22.25 27.40 10.71
CA SER A 526 23.38 28.16 11.09
C SER A 526 23.97 28.80 9.83
N LYS A 527 23.87 30.13 9.72
CA LYS A 527 24.89 30.84 8.95
C LYS A 527 26.19 30.55 9.66
N ILE A 528 26.89 29.51 9.20
CA ILE A 528 28.24 29.23 9.70
C ILE A 528 29.09 30.42 9.20
N PRO A 529 29.47 31.38 10.05
CA PRO A 529 30.42 32.36 9.64
C PRO A 529 31.77 31.65 9.56
N VAL A 530 32.03 31.01 8.43
CA VAL A 530 33.30 30.36 8.16
C VAL A 530 34.30 31.48 7.88
N LEU A 531 35.26 31.61 8.78
CA LEU A 531 36.34 32.57 8.65
C LEU A 531 37.58 31.90 8.05
N GLU A 532 38.46 32.73 7.50
CA GLU A 532 39.77 32.23 7.09
C GLU A 532 40.47 31.59 8.29
N CYS A 533 41.14 30.46 8.07
CA CYS A 533 41.79 29.63 9.07
C CYS A 533 40.87 28.80 9.99
N ASP A 534 39.58 28.80 9.80
CA ASP A 534 38.69 27.90 10.52
C ASP A 534 38.88 26.44 10.08
N ASP A 535 38.79 25.53 11.05
CA ASP A 535 38.82 24.09 10.80
C ASP A 535 37.39 23.56 10.60
N LEU A 536 37.04 23.20 9.37
CA LEU A 536 35.70 22.67 9.04
C LEU A 536 35.37 21.42 9.82
N ALA A 537 36.36 20.59 10.20
CA ALA A 537 36.09 19.41 11.01
C ALA A 537 35.48 19.76 12.37
N LYS A 538 35.89 20.89 12.97
CA LYS A 538 35.31 21.37 14.23
C LYS A 538 33.97 22.05 14.04
N ILE A 539 33.80 22.79 12.95
CA ILE A 539 32.57 23.53 12.67
C ILE A 539 31.42 22.54 12.33
N LEU A 540 31.72 21.49 11.57
CA LEU A 540 30.75 20.50 11.12
C LEU A 540 30.62 19.33 12.10
N ASP A 541 31.21 19.41 13.27
CA ASP A 541 31.24 18.34 14.30
C ASP A 541 31.64 16.98 13.73
N ILE A 542 32.70 16.99 12.91
CA ILE A 542 33.18 15.78 12.23
C ILE A 542 33.95 14.91 13.21
N GLU A 543 33.54 13.66 13.32
CA GLU A 543 34.33 12.68 14.04
C GLU A 543 35.68 12.47 13.39
N GLN A 544 36.69 12.14 14.22
CA GLN A 544 38.05 12.02 13.75
C GLN A 544 38.21 10.98 12.63
N ILE A 545 38.79 11.42 11.51
CA ILE A 545 39.08 10.56 10.36
C ILE A 545 40.18 9.58 10.71
N TYR A 546 39.82 8.30 10.84
CA TYR A 546 40.71 7.22 11.18
C TYR A 546 41.28 6.52 9.96
N PHE A 547 42.53 6.07 10.10
CA PHE A 547 43.21 5.22 9.13
C PHE A 547 43.63 3.90 9.83
N ASP A 548 43.63 2.81 9.08
CA ASP A 548 44.21 1.56 9.57
C ASP A 548 45.69 1.74 9.94
N PHE A 549 46.20 0.86 10.79
CA PHE A 549 47.59 0.87 11.17
C PHE A 549 48.51 0.77 9.95
N ASP A 550 49.44 1.70 9.82
CA ASP A 550 50.38 1.81 8.70
C ASP A 550 49.75 1.94 7.30
N LYS A 551 48.47 2.36 7.23
CA LYS A 551 47.75 2.57 5.95
C LYS A 551 47.33 4.03 5.80
N SER A 552 47.10 4.40 4.53
CA SER A 552 46.56 5.72 4.14
C SER A 552 45.27 5.63 3.35
N ASN A 553 44.70 4.43 3.16
CA ASN A 553 43.42 4.25 2.48
C ASN A 553 42.29 4.81 3.37
N ILE A 554 41.34 5.53 2.76
CA ILE A 554 40.11 5.98 3.41
C ILE A 554 39.27 4.77 3.75
N ARG A 555 38.84 4.64 5.00
CA ARG A 555 37.93 3.60 5.51
C ARG A 555 36.48 4.05 5.26
N SER A 556 35.53 3.13 5.34
CA SER A 556 34.10 3.47 5.14
C SER A 556 33.58 4.45 6.18
N ASP A 557 33.97 4.30 7.47
CA ASP A 557 33.63 5.24 8.53
C ASP A 557 34.24 6.65 8.28
N ALA A 558 35.50 6.71 7.85
CA ALA A 558 36.15 7.96 7.46
C ALA A 558 35.52 8.59 6.20
N ALA A 559 35.01 7.77 5.28
CA ALA A 559 34.33 8.26 4.07
C ALA A 559 33.00 8.96 4.41
N ALA A 560 32.25 8.48 5.42
CA ALA A 560 31.04 9.14 5.90
C ALA A 560 31.34 10.55 6.42
N GLU A 561 32.37 10.68 7.24
CA GLU A 561 32.77 11.98 7.78
C GLU A 561 33.31 12.93 6.70
N LEU A 562 34.08 12.42 5.72
CA LEU A 562 34.56 13.23 4.58
C LEU A 562 33.41 13.68 3.67
N ALA A 563 32.31 12.96 3.64
CA ALA A 563 31.14 13.30 2.87
C ALA A 563 30.45 14.59 3.38
N LYS A 564 30.52 14.88 4.68
CA LYS A 564 30.07 16.17 5.25
C LYS A 564 30.91 17.33 4.70
N ILE A 565 32.24 17.15 4.60
CA ILE A 565 33.16 18.16 3.98
C ILE A 565 32.82 18.34 2.48
N GLN A 566 32.59 17.23 1.76
CA GLN A 566 32.17 17.28 0.36
C GLN A 566 30.90 18.11 0.20
N ALA A 567 29.83 17.77 0.97
CA ALA A 567 28.56 18.49 0.92
C ALA A 567 28.70 19.98 1.21
N PHE A 568 29.52 20.33 2.21
CA PHE A 568 29.82 21.71 2.51
C PHE A 568 30.52 22.41 1.32
N LEU A 569 31.54 21.81 0.74
CA LEU A 569 32.26 22.38 -0.40
C LEU A 569 31.39 22.48 -1.67
N GLU A 570 30.41 21.62 -1.84
CA GLU A 570 29.41 21.71 -2.92
C GLU A 570 28.46 22.89 -2.72
N LEU A 571 27.98 23.10 -1.49
CA LEU A 571 27.10 24.23 -1.14
C LEU A 571 27.85 25.58 -1.21
N TYR A 572 29.14 25.61 -0.87
CA TYR A 572 29.97 26.82 -0.88
C TYR A 572 31.09 26.75 -1.91
N PRO A 573 30.78 26.89 -3.22
CA PRO A 573 31.77 26.65 -4.31
C PRO A 573 32.96 27.57 -4.34
N GLN A 574 32.94 28.69 -3.60
CA GLN A 574 34.08 29.64 -3.49
C GLN A 574 35.07 29.24 -2.38
N THR A 575 34.67 28.37 -1.46
CA THR A 575 35.54 27.97 -0.35
C THR A 575 36.64 27.05 -0.82
N LYS A 576 37.86 27.32 -0.35
CA LYS A 576 39.03 26.46 -0.54
C LYS A 576 39.50 25.94 0.81
N ILE A 577 40.14 24.78 0.83
CA ILE A 577 40.65 24.16 2.05
C ILE A 577 42.07 23.65 1.90
N GLU A 578 42.81 23.66 3.02
CA GLU A 578 44.04 22.91 3.23
C GLU A 578 43.77 21.72 4.12
N ILE A 579 44.02 20.51 3.64
CA ILE A 579 43.95 19.27 4.42
C ILE A 579 45.30 19.11 5.14
N ARG A 580 45.28 19.10 6.47
CA ARG A 580 46.46 18.89 7.34
C ARG A 580 46.31 17.53 8.04
N SER A 581 47.26 16.62 7.82
CA SER A 581 47.27 15.33 8.51
C SER A 581 48.45 15.22 9.48
N HIS A 582 48.20 14.64 10.64
CA HIS A 582 49.14 14.51 11.75
C HIS A 582 49.30 13.06 12.19
N THR A 583 50.43 12.73 12.80
CA THR A 583 50.74 11.45 13.44
C THR A 583 50.99 11.62 14.93
N ASP A 584 51.00 10.50 15.64
CA ASP A 584 51.60 10.43 16.97
C ASP A 584 53.13 10.28 16.88
N SER A 585 53.82 10.38 18.02
CA SER A 585 55.29 10.41 18.13
C SER A 585 55.92 9.02 18.29
N ARG A 586 55.24 7.90 18.00
CA ARG A 586 55.75 6.54 18.27
C ARG A 586 56.71 6.02 17.21
N ALA A 587 56.74 6.60 16.02
CA ALA A 587 57.69 6.24 14.97
C ALA A 587 58.80 7.37 14.85
N ASN A 588 59.75 7.20 13.95
CA ASN A 588 60.73 8.25 13.69
C ASN A 588 60.13 9.39 12.83
N ASP A 589 60.66 10.59 12.97
CA ASP A 589 60.16 11.81 12.32
C ASP A 589 60.00 11.65 10.79
N ALA A 590 61.01 11.07 10.10
CA ALA A 590 60.95 10.90 8.64
C ALA A 590 59.84 9.95 8.21
N TYR A 591 59.58 8.94 9.00
CA TYR A 591 58.47 8.03 8.75
C TYR A 591 57.12 8.71 9.00
N ASN A 592 56.99 9.45 10.11
CA ASN A 592 55.77 10.16 10.46
C ASN A 592 55.47 11.28 9.43
N ASP A 593 56.48 11.96 8.93
CA ASP A 593 56.33 12.94 7.83
C ASP A 593 55.76 12.24 6.55
N ALA A 594 56.38 11.16 6.15
CA ALA A 594 55.95 10.44 4.95
C ALA A 594 54.52 9.79 5.10
N LEU A 595 54.17 9.32 6.30
CA LEU A 595 52.84 8.73 6.56
C LEU A 595 51.74 9.78 6.57
N SER A 596 51.99 10.93 7.25
CA SER A 596 51.01 12.03 7.28
C SER A 596 50.81 12.63 5.88
N GLU A 597 51.89 12.79 5.10
CA GLU A 597 51.77 13.26 3.70
C GLU A 597 50.89 12.31 2.86
N ARG A 598 51.15 10.98 2.92
CA ARG A 598 50.31 10.01 2.21
C ARG A 598 48.84 10.08 2.59
N ARG A 599 48.54 10.28 3.91
CA ARG A 599 47.17 10.42 4.40
C ARG A 599 46.49 11.67 3.91
N ALA A 600 47.19 12.82 3.97
CA ALA A 600 46.67 14.07 3.43
C ALA A 600 46.38 13.98 1.93
N GLN A 601 47.27 13.37 1.16
CA GLN A 601 47.07 13.18 -0.28
C GLN A 601 45.94 12.18 -0.59
N SER A 602 45.78 11.12 0.19
CA SER A 602 44.65 10.18 0.03
C SER A 602 43.31 10.85 0.30
N THR A 603 43.23 11.69 1.34
CA THR A 603 42.02 12.47 1.67
C THR A 603 41.72 13.48 0.54
N ARG A 604 42.74 14.17 0.03
CA ARG A 604 42.59 15.07 -1.13
C ARG A 604 42.08 14.35 -2.37
N SER A 605 42.72 13.23 -2.72
CA SER A 605 42.32 12.44 -3.88
C SER A 605 40.85 11.96 -3.76
N TRP A 606 40.43 11.52 -2.59
CA TRP A 606 39.06 11.10 -2.34
C TRP A 606 38.05 12.23 -2.62
N LEU A 607 38.29 13.45 -2.15
CA LEU A 607 37.40 14.60 -2.41
C LEU A 607 37.39 14.98 -3.90
N ILE A 608 38.54 14.90 -4.58
CA ILE A 608 38.61 15.15 -6.03
C ILE A 608 37.85 14.08 -6.82
N ASP A 609 38.01 12.82 -6.46
CA ASP A 609 37.28 11.69 -7.09
C ASP A 609 35.76 11.82 -6.88
N LYS A 610 35.33 12.53 -5.83
CA LYS A 610 33.92 12.87 -5.54
C LYS A 610 33.44 14.17 -6.20
N GLY A 611 34.23 14.78 -7.07
CA GLY A 611 33.82 15.91 -7.90
C GLY A 611 34.25 17.30 -7.43
N ILE A 612 34.96 17.43 -6.32
CA ILE A 612 35.47 18.73 -5.87
C ILE A 612 36.67 19.12 -6.73
N ASP A 613 36.67 20.37 -7.23
CA ASP A 613 37.74 20.89 -8.07
C ASP A 613 39.10 20.85 -7.33
N ALA A 614 40.09 20.20 -7.95
CA ALA A 614 41.46 20.06 -7.42
C ALA A 614 42.15 21.37 -7.05
N ASN A 615 41.75 22.48 -7.69
CA ASN A 615 42.28 23.83 -7.38
C ASN A 615 41.74 24.43 -6.07
N ARG A 616 40.73 23.77 -5.50
CA ARG A 616 40.12 24.19 -4.22
C ARG A 616 40.70 23.47 -3.02
N ILE A 617 41.51 22.42 -3.24
CA ILE A 617 42.00 21.56 -2.18
C ILE A 617 43.55 21.52 -2.22
N THR A 618 44.20 21.93 -1.18
CA THR A 618 45.60 21.64 -0.93
C THR A 618 45.73 20.59 0.17
N ALA A 619 46.83 19.82 0.20
CA ALA A 619 47.04 18.80 1.20
C ALA A 619 48.48 18.75 1.65
N LYS A 620 48.74 18.61 2.96
CA LYS A 620 50.08 18.61 3.54
C LYS A 620 50.13 17.73 4.79
N GLY A 621 51.16 16.92 4.91
CA GLY A 621 51.51 16.20 6.10
C GLY A 621 52.40 16.97 7.05
N TYR A 622 52.06 16.97 8.33
CA TYR A 622 52.79 17.66 9.38
C TYR A 622 53.57 16.73 10.31
N GLY A 623 53.50 15.42 10.11
CA GLY A 623 54.12 14.43 10.98
C GLY A 623 53.68 14.59 12.43
N GLU A 624 54.63 14.55 13.34
CA GLU A 624 54.41 14.74 14.77
C GLU A 624 54.76 16.16 15.28
N ARG A 625 54.92 17.12 14.36
CA ARG A 625 55.42 18.48 14.73
C ARG A 625 54.38 19.34 15.44
N GLN A 626 53.11 18.98 15.31
CA GLN A 626 52.01 19.75 15.90
C GLN A 626 51.15 18.83 16.77
N LEU A 627 51.72 18.32 17.87
CA LEU A 627 51.01 17.52 18.83
C LEU A 627 50.02 18.39 19.62
N VAL A 628 48.79 17.84 19.85
CA VAL A 628 47.74 18.52 20.64
C VAL A 628 47.89 18.26 22.16
N ASN A 629 48.82 17.40 22.53
CA ASN A 629 49.09 17.04 23.93
C ASN A 629 50.60 16.88 24.18
N ARG A 630 50.97 16.49 25.41
CA ARG A 630 52.38 16.33 25.86
C ARG A 630 53.12 15.12 25.27
N CYS A 631 52.48 14.30 24.44
CA CYS A 631 52.99 12.98 24.01
C CYS A 631 54.09 13.10 22.94
N SER A 632 55.14 13.84 23.18
CA SER A 632 56.33 13.96 22.32
C SER A 632 57.27 12.75 22.47
N ASN A 633 58.32 12.70 21.63
CA ASN A 633 59.31 11.65 21.64
C ASN A 633 59.91 11.43 23.07
N GLY A 634 59.87 10.19 23.51
CA GLY A 634 60.37 9.78 24.84
C GLY A 634 59.40 10.00 26.01
N VAL A 635 58.21 10.54 25.80
CA VAL A 635 57.18 10.71 26.81
C VAL A 635 56.22 9.50 26.77
N SER A 636 56.02 8.86 27.95
CA SER A 636 55.07 7.76 28.08
C SER A 636 53.65 8.26 28.09
N CYS A 637 52.85 7.84 27.12
CA CYS A 637 51.42 8.16 26.95
C CYS A 637 50.59 6.95 26.72
N THR A 638 49.31 7.03 27.06
CA THR A 638 48.31 5.98 26.80
C THR A 638 47.95 5.92 25.29
N PRO A 639 47.43 4.78 24.82
CA PRO A 639 46.92 4.64 23.45
C PRO A 639 45.91 5.77 23.08
N ALA A 640 45.03 6.15 24.02
CA ALA A 640 44.03 7.21 23.83
C ALA A 640 44.67 8.59 23.65
N GLU A 641 45.71 8.92 24.46
CA GLU A 641 46.47 10.20 24.31
C GLU A 641 47.21 10.24 22.96
N HIS A 642 47.77 9.13 22.49
CA HIS A 642 48.33 9.03 21.15
C HIS A 642 47.30 9.16 20.05
N GLN A 643 46.07 8.65 20.28
CA GLN A 643 44.98 8.75 19.30
C GLN A 643 44.61 10.20 18.99
N LEU A 644 44.59 11.08 19.96
CA LEU A 644 44.31 12.51 19.78
C LEU A 644 45.28 13.22 18.80
N ASN A 645 46.50 12.72 18.68
CA ASN A 645 47.50 13.27 17.76
C ASN A 645 47.35 12.74 16.32
N ARG A 646 46.71 11.61 16.12
CA ARG A 646 46.46 11.02 14.78
C ARG A 646 45.18 11.60 14.19
N ARG A 647 45.23 12.83 13.71
CA ARG A 647 44.07 13.58 13.24
C ARG A 647 44.28 14.16 11.85
N SER A 648 43.19 14.50 11.19
CA SER A 648 43.17 15.39 10.02
C SER A 648 42.35 16.64 10.33
N GLU A 649 42.85 17.80 9.85
CA GLU A 649 42.21 19.10 9.96
C GLU A 649 41.90 19.62 8.55
N PHE A 650 40.83 20.39 8.38
CA PHE A 650 40.36 20.93 7.10
C PHE A 650 40.27 22.44 7.19
N ILE A 651 41.37 23.08 7.00
CA ILE A 651 41.54 24.52 7.23
C ILE A 651 41.02 25.31 6.05
N VAL A 652 40.09 26.20 6.27
CA VAL A 652 39.54 27.11 5.26
C VAL A 652 40.60 28.12 4.82
N SER A 653 40.73 28.29 3.51
CA SER A 653 41.72 29.20 2.90
C SER A 653 41.12 29.90 1.68
N GLY A 654 41.64 31.13 1.38
CA GLY A 654 41.30 31.88 0.16
C GLY A 654 40.02 32.70 0.24
N LEU A 655 39.51 32.96 1.43
CA LEU A 655 38.57 34.03 1.71
C LEU A 655 39.39 35.35 1.84
N GLU A 656 39.01 36.43 1.15
CA GLU A 656 39.81 37.66 0.95
C GLU A 656 40.63 38.15 2.16
N ASN A 657 41.95 38.36 1.95
CA ASN A 657 42.93 39.13 2.75
C ASN A 657 43.72 38.44 3.88
N TYR A 658 43.82 37.13 3.97
CA TYR A 658 44.77 36.47 4.86
C TYR A 658 45.81 35.64 4.09
N THR A 659 47.07 35.72 4.47
CA THR A 659 48.19 35.10 3.73
C THR A 659 48.78 33.86 4.38
N ASP A 660 48.54 33.57 5.65
CA ASP A 660 49.04 32.36 6.32
C ASP A 660 48.18 31.99 7.54
N CYS A 661 47.65 30.76 7.52
CA CYS A 661 47.01 30.10 8.68
C CYS A 661 48.10 29.31 9.43
N GLU A 662 48.76 29.89 10.46
CA GLU A 662 49.72 29.19 11.32
C GLU A 662 49.10 28.18 12.26
#